data_92bc0bdc99d3602130fa0199feec3477
#
_entry.id   92bc0bdc99d3602130fa0199feec3477
#
_cell.length_a   1.000
_cell.length_b   1.000
_cell.length_c   1.000
_cell.angle_alpha   90.00
_cell.angle_beta   90.00
_cell.angle_gamma   90.00
#
_symmetry.space_group_name_H-M   'P 1'
#
loop_
_entity.id
_entity.type
_entity.pdbx_description
1 polymer ?
#
loop_
_entity_poly.entity_id
_entity_poly.type
_entity_poly.pdbx_seq_one_letter_code
_entity_poly.pdbx_strand_id
1 'polypeptide(L)'
;MKNARQGKRQQEIDLNTRKRTKSIEIDYNSITLNNFERLINNNKKNRNYMEIKVSSSQFNYTYGNRIHLPYSIALLVSYIKTKEKFSQFRFEKTFVFRNEEKIEGYVEQCRDSDILLCSCYVWNWEITTLLAKKIREVNPKCLIVFGGPQVPEILEDFFEKYPFVDILVHGEGEIIFENILSEYLKERNYLKIKGISTKDFTTEPQERIKDFDSMPSPYLTNTVLDLVDNVDGYQWIASWETNRGCPYQCTFCDWGSSTATTMRKWSEERLYKEIEWFGDNKIPYIDGCDANFGIYRDRDFQIAKKLREEKLTKGFPETFMVNWAKVSSEKIIPLAKELTSVGLLKAVTLSLQSLDKNTLDTIKRANLKFNTFSNLTTSFRDENIPTYTELIMGLPGETLESFKKGLETILSDEDLGSILIFNCGLLPNAPMNYPEYREKHKIKSIRTPIFLIHTRKDEISIQEYERIVIETSSYNLKQLKEMYRYAWMIQTFHTFGILELIAKFYQNEYKLPQMEFYETLLQYGRNEKSFFSKEFDFLEKHVDKGYSGKGWAHYDFDLAEINLPLEEASAARFLRLDTNILFTEIEKFVEFLENKKEFHSKSEILSDLIKFQIFLLTTREHLEEIKEEKFVYDWKDYFVNNSAITKSKVKYFYKNKITEKDPIKWIWDVVWYGRKEIKYKMYPKLLQVDSLVINKIVHKLY
;
A
#
# COMPACT_ATOMS: atom_id res chain seq x y z
N MET A 1 -79.92 -0.99 -15.22
CA MET A 1 -79.51 -0.08 -16.32
C MET A 1 -78.16 0.65 -16.12
N LYS A 2 -77.40 0.43 -15.02
CA LYS A 2 -76.07 1.06 -14.86
C LYS A 2 -74.87 0.23 -15.38
N ASN A 3 -75.03 -1.08 -15.54
CA ASN A 3 -73.93 -1.97 -15.99
C ASN A 3 -73.78 -2.10 -17.49
N ALA A 4 -74.76 -1.65 -18.31
CA ALA A 4 -74.70 -1.69 -19.77
C ALA A 4 -73.97 -0.48 -20.39
N ARG A 5 -73.79 0.64 -19.63
CA ARG A 5 -73.05 1.82 -20.12
C ARG A 5 -71.55 1.79 -19.87
N GLN A 6 -71.11 1.01 -18.91
CA GLN A 6 -69.65 0.85 -18.65
C GLN A 6 -68.99 -0.09 -19.69
N GLY A 7 -69.65 -1.15 -20.14
CA GLY A 7 -69.11 -2.08 -21.11
C GLY A 7 -68.94 -1.46 -22.52
N LYS A 8 -69.78 -0.53 -22.92
CA LYS A 8 -69.64 0.16 -24.24
C LYS A 8 -68.52 1.19 -24.27
N ARG A 9 -68.26 1.84 -23.11
CA ARG A 9 -67.11 2.80 -23.01
C ARG A 9 -65.77 2.11 -22.98
N GLN A 10 -65.68 0.91 -22.43
CA GLN A 10 -64.45 0.13 -22.41
C GLN A 10 -64.10 -0.47 -23.78
N GLN A 11 -65.09 -0.89 -24.55
CA GLN A 11 -64.91 -1.38 -25.93
C GLN A 11 -64.53 -0.25 -26.91
N GLU A 12 -65.04 0.98 -26.74
CA GLU A 12 -64.59 2.11 -27.57
C GLU A 12 -63.16 2.58 -27.24
N ILE A 13 -62.72 2.45 -25.99
CA ILE A 13 -61.33 2.76 -25.58
C ILE A 13 -60.36 1.70 -26.13
N ASP A 14 -60.75 0.42 -26.12
CA ASP A 14 -59.94 -0.67 -26.66
C ASP A 14 -59.84 -0.65 -28.21
N LEU A 15 -60.86 -0.18 -28.92
CA LEU A 15 -60.82 -0.02 -30.37
C LEU A 15 -60.01 1.20 -30.85
N ASN A 16 -59.95 2.26 -30.06
CA ASN A 16 -59.12 3.42 -30.38
C ASN A 16 -57.64 3.23 -30.02
N THR A 17 -57.31 2.38 -29.03
CA THR A 17 -55.93 2.01 -28.71
C THR A 17 -55.35 1.04 -29.72
N ARG A 18 -56.17 0.13 -30.31
CA ARG A 18 -55.73 -0.80 -31.39
C ARG A 18 -55.53 -0.15 -32.74
N LYS A 19 -56.04 1.06 -33.00
CA LYS A 19 -55.83 1.79 -34.25
C LYS A 19 -54.60 2.71 -34.26
N ARG A 20 -53.88 2.83 -33.15
CA ARG A 20 -52.66 3.65 -33.08
C ARG A 20 -51.34 2.88 -32.91
N THR A 21 -51.36 1.58 -32.78
CA THR A 21 -50.18 0.72 -32.82
C THR A 21 -50.20 -0.11 -34.12
N LYS A 22 -49.97 0.54 -35.25
CA LYS A 22 -49.30 -0.15 -36.36
C LYS A 22 -47.83 -0.22 -35.90
N SER A 23 -47.47 -1.34 -35.30
CA SER A 23 -46.09 -1.76 -35.18
C SER A 23 -45.52 -1.79 -36.60
N ILE A 24 -44.54 -0.95 -36.86
CA ILE A 24 -43.64 -1.14 -38.00
C ILE A 24 -42.85 -2.38 -37.63
N GLU A 25 -43.23 -3.53 -38.19
CA GLU A 25 -42.37 -4.71 -38.25
C GLU A 25 -41.15 -4.28 -39.08
N ILE A 26 -40.05 -3.95 -38.41
CA ILE A 26 -38.77 -3.75 -39.07
C ILE A 26 -38.25 -5.17 -39.37
N ASP A 27 -38.22 -5.52 -40.63
CA ASP A 27 -37.55 -6.72 -41.11
C ASP A 27 -36.03 -6.57 -40.87
N TYR A 28 -35.55 -7.16 -39.79
CA TYR A 28 -34.16 -7.13 -39.39
C TYR A 28 -33.20 -7.81 -40.36
N ASN A 29 -33.71 -8.56 -41.34
CA ASN A 29 -32.87 -9.26 -42.32
C ASN A 29 -32.54 -8.41 -43.56
N SER A 30 -33.11 -7.21 -43.71
CA SER A 30 -32.85 -6.33 -44.85
C SER A 30 -31.92 -5.16 -44.60
N ILE A 31 -31.43 -4.99 -43.33
CA ILE A 31 -30.48 -3.92 -42.99
C ILE A 31 -29.06 -4.45 -43.19
N THR A 32 -28.45 -4.21 -44.33
CA THR A 32 -27.04 -4.47 -44.56
C THR A 32 -26.19 -3.55 -43.64
N LEU A 33 -25.05 -4.04 -43.14
CA LEU A 33 -24.08 -3.27 -42.33
C LEU A 33 -23.81 -1.86 -42.90
N ASN A 34 -23.76 -1.75 -44.22
CA ASN A 34 -23.60 -0.48 -44.95
C ASN A 34 -24.73 0.53 -44.74
N ASN A 35 -25.96 0.09 -44.50
CA ASN A 35 -27.08 1.01 -44.21
C ASN A 35 -27.08 1.47 -42.76
N PHE A 36 -26.59 0.61 -41.84
CA PHE A 36 -26.41 0.98 -40.42
C PHE A 36 -25.26 1.96 -40.26
N GLU A 37 -24.14 1.75 -40.95
CA GLU A 37 -23.01 2.70 -41.00
C GLU A 37 -23.41 4.03 -41.70
N ARG A 38 -24.22 3.99 -42.72
CA ARG A 38 -24.78 5.21 -43.36
C ARG A 38 -25.72 5.99 -42.43
N LEU A 39 -26.54 5.30 -41.64
CA LEU A 39 -27.42 5.95 -40.64
C LEU A 39 -26.62 6.53 -39.48
N ILE A 40 -25.59 5.84 -39.04
CA ILE A 40 -24.64 6.37 -38.02
C ILE A 40 -23.86 7.56 -38.59
N ASN A 41 -23.35 7.48 -39.82
CA ASN A 41 -22.59 8.56 -40.44
C ASN A 41 -23.46 9.75 -40.85
N ASN A 42 -24.73 9.56 -41.22
CA ASN A 42 -25.67 10.66 -41.44
C ASN A 42 -26.14 11.34 -40.17
N ASN A 43 -26.28 10.61 -39.04
CA ASN A 43 -26.52 11.21 -37.72
C ASN A 43 -25.29 11.96 -37.18
N LYS A 44 -24.08 11.53 -37.54
CA LYS A 44 -22.84 12.27 -37.24
C LYS A 44 -22.67 13.54 -38.09
N LYS A 45 -23.12 13.54 -39.32
CA LYS A 45 -23.01 14.70 -40.22
C LYS A 45 -23.94 15.89 -39.90
N ASN A 46 -24.99 15.68 -39.10
CA ASN A 46 -25.97 16.73 -38.79
C ASN A 46 -25.80 17.39 -37.39
N ARG A 47 -24.77 17.01 -36.63
CA ARG A 47 -24.41 17.74 -35.42
C ARG A 47 -23.00 18.33 -35.58
N ASN A 48 -22.92 19.56 -36.07
CA ASN A 48 -21.72 20.41 -35.99
C ASN A 48 -21.46 20.85 -34.51
N TYR A 49 -21.32 19.86 -33.59
CA TYR A 49 -20.75 20.17 -32.28
C TYR A 49 -19.24 20.09 -32.43
N MET A 50 -18.57 21.19 -32.13
CA MET A 50 -17.11 21.22 -31.99
C MET A 50 -16.74 20.24 -30.88
N GLU A 51 -16.00 19.18 -31.21
CA GLU A 51 -15.54 18.19 -30.25
C GLU A 51 -14.58 18.86 -29.27
N ILE A 52 -14.81 18.66 -27.95
CA ILE A 52 -13.98 19.22 -26.89
C ILE A 52 -13.01 18.13 -26.41
N LYS A 53 -11.73 18.36 -26.62
CA LYS A 53 -10.68 17.40 -26.30
C LYS A 53 -10.27 17.52 -24.84
N VAL A 54 -10.38 16.40 -24.09
CA VAL A 54 -10.00 16.31 -22.67
C VAL A 54 -8.84 15.33 -22.54
N SER A 55 -7.67 15.83 -22.19
CA SER A 55 -6.51 15.03 -21.80
C SER A 55 -6.42 14.87 -20.29
N SER A 56 -5.77 13.83 -19.83
CA SER A 56 -5.64 13.57 -18.38
C SER A 56 -4.33 12.90 -18.01
N SER A 57 -3.89 13.13 -16.77
CA SER A 57 -2.74 12.47 -16.17
C SER A 57 -3.05 11.91 -14.79
N GLN A 58 -2.61 10.68 -14.56
CA GLN A 58 -2.52 10.04 -13.24
C GLN A 58 -1.24 9.23 -13.23
N PHE A 59 -0.10 9.94 -13.11
CA PHE A 59 1.20 9.29 -13.11
C PHE A 59 1.37 8.40 -11.90
N ASN A 60 1.84 7.17 -12.15
CA ASN A 60 2.16 6.20 -11.14
C ASN A 60 3.59 5.70 -11.33
N TYR A 61 4.21 5.22 -10.27
CA TYR A 61 5.45 4.47 -10.37
C TYR A 61 5.17 2.98 -10.56
N THR A 62 6.17 2.25 -11.04
CA THR A 62 6.05 0.82 -11.28
C THR A 62 6.52 0.03 -10.06
N TYR A 63 5.94 -1.14 -9.86
CA TYR A 63 6.41 -2.16 -8.93
C TYR A 63 6.94 -3.34 -9.75
N GLY A 64 8.23 -3.31 -10.06
CA GLY A 64 8.81 -4.23 -11.03
C GLY A 64 8.17 -4.03 -12.41
N ASN A 65 7.43 -5.00 -12.91
CA ASN A 65 6.69 -4.92 -14.16
C ASN A 65 5.19 -4.58 -13.99
N ARG A 66 4.78 -4.02 -12.85
CA ARG A 66 3.37 -3.71 -12.54
C ARG A 66 3.17 -2.21 -12.38
N ILE A 67 2.02 -1.71 -12.86
CA ILE A 67 1.62 -0.31 -12.77
C ILE A 67 0.12 -0.20 -12.53
N HIS A 68 -0.29 0.81 -11.76
CA HIS A 68 -1.70 1.05 -11.45
C HIS A 68 -2.48 1.58 -12.64
N LEU A 69 -3.69 1.04 -12.82
CA LEU A 69 -4.73 1.63 -13.68
C LEU A 69 -5.14 3.03 -13.15
N PRO A 70 -5.52 3.97 -14.04
CA PRO A 70 -5.87 5.34 -13.65
C PRO A 70 -7.30 5.41 -13.07
N TYR A 71 -7.54 4.78 -11.92
CA TYR A 71 -8.87 4.59 -11.32
C TYR A 71 -9.61 5.90 -11.08
N SER A 72 -8.97 6.92 -10.48
CA SER A 72 -9.64 8.17 -10.15
C SER A 72 -10.10 8.94 -11.41
N ILE A 73 -9.28 9.02 -12.44
CA ILE A 73 -9.67 9.62 -13.72
C ILE A 73 -10.77 8.78 -14.39
N ALA A 74 -10.62 7.46 -14.38
CA ALA A 74 -11.62 6.57 -14.99
C ALA A 74 -12.98 6.66 -14.30
N LEU A 75 -13.02 6.85 -12.98
CA LEU A 75 -14.27 7.04 -12.24
C LEU A 75 -14.98 8.35 -12.65
N LEU A 76 -14.24 9.46 -12.76
CA LEU A 76 -14.76 10.74 -13.23
C LEU A 76 -15.31 10.63 -14.66
N VAL A 77 -14.55 10.00 -15.56
CA VAL A 77 -14.96 9.83 -16.96
C VAL A 77 -16.17 8.91 -17.08
N SER A 78 -16.24 7.81 -16.32
CA SER A 78 -17.39 6.91 -16.28
C SER A 78 -18.66 7.66 -15.86
N TYR A 79 -18.56 8.49 -14.83
CA TYR A 79 -19.67 9.30 -14.34
C TYR A 79 -20.17 10.30 -15.38
N ILE A 80 -19.28 10.95 -16.11
CA ILE A 80 -19.61 11.93 -17.14
C ILE A 80 -20.22 11.25 -18.37
N LYS A 81 -19.68 10.10 -18.81
CA LYS A 81 -20.16 9.35 -19.99
C LYS A 81 -21.63 8.90 -19.87
N THR A 82 -22.18 8.79 -18.67
CA THR A 82 -23.62 8.48 -18.49
C THR A 82 -24.56 9.63 -18.85
N LYS A 83 -24.04 10.82 -19.07
CA LYS A 83 -24.83 12.05 -19.25
C LYS A 83 -24.74 12.57 -20.68
N GLU A 84 -25.81 12.40 -21.46
CA GLU A 84 -25.88 12.75 -22.89
C GLU A 84 -25.45 14.21 -23.17
N LYS A 85 -25.72 15.14 -22.25
CA LYS A 85 -25.32 16.54 -22.38
C LYS A 85 -23.81 16.77 -22.55
N PHE A 86 -22.97 15.76 -22.22
CA PHE A 86 -21.52 15.79 -22.34
C PHE A 86 -20.98 14.96 -23.50
N SER A 87 -21.82 14.49 -24.42
CA SER A 87 -21.42 13.64 -25.55
C SER A 87 -20.39 14.30 -26.50
N GLN A 88 -20.22 15.62 -26.42
CA GLN A 88 -19.23 16.37 -27.21
C GLN A 88 -17.82 16.35 -26.59
N PHE A 89 -17.64 15.87 -25.34
CA PHE A 89 -16.33 15.73 -24.73
C PHE A 89 -15.70 14.42 -25.15
N ARG A 90 -14.53 14.51 -25.77
CA ARG A 90 -13.69 13.36 -26.12
C ARG A 90 -12.58 13.22 -25.10
N PHE A 91 -12.61 12.10 -24.37
CA PHE A 91 -11.59 11.77 -23.38
C PHE A 91 -10.47 10.97 -24.04
N GLU A 92 -9.26 11.51 -24.01
CA GLU A 92 -8.05 10.88 -24.53
C GLU A 92 -7.48 9.84 -23.53
N LYS A 93 -6.49 9.07 -23.98
CA LYS A 93 -5.75 8.17 -23.10
C LYS A 93 -5.09 8.93 -21.94
N THR A 94 -5.17 8.37 -20.75
CA THR A 94 -4.59 8.96 -19.55
C THR A 94 -3.08 8.68 -19.49
N PHE A 95 -2.27 9.68 -19.18
CA PHE A 95 -0.84 9.52 -18.99
C PHE A 95 -0.55 8.91 -17.63
N VAL A 96 -0.04 7.67 -17.62
CA VAL A 96 0.23 6.91 -16.40
C VAL A 96 1.72 6.67 -16.15
N PHE A 97 2.55 6.62 -17.20
CA PHE A 97 3.98 6.36 -17.09
C PHE A 97 4.79 7.63 -16.83
N ARG A 98 5.75 7.55 -15.91
CA ARG A 98 6.56 8.68 -15.42
C ARG A 98 7.86 8.91 -16.18
N ASN A 99 8.04 8.32 -17.33
CA ASN A 99 9.27 8.45 -18.08
C ASN A 99 9.44 9.88 -18.63
N GLU A 100 10.57 10.52 -18.31
CA GLU A 100 10.90 11.87 -18.76
C GLU A 100 10.91 12.00 -20.29
N GLU A 101 11.42 10.98 -20.99
CA GLU A 101 11.41 10.93 -22.45
C GLU A 101 10.00 10.98 -23.05
N LYS A 102 8.98 10.54 -22.30
CA LYS A 102 7.57 10.59 -22.71
C LYS A 102 6.93 11.95 -22.47
N ILE A 103 7.48 12.80 -21.62
CA ILE A 103 6.87 14.10 -21.27
C ILE A 103 6.68 14.97 -22.51
N GLU A 104 7.68 15.09 -23.37
CA GLU A 104 7.56 15.88 -24.61
C GLU A 104 6.49 15.29 -25.55
N GLY A 105 6.39 13.95 -25.60
CA GLY A 105 5.30 13.28 -26.33
C GLY A 105 3.92 13.57 -25.75
N TYR A 106 3.79 13.64 -24.43
CA TYR A 106 2.53 14.01 -23.77
C TYR A 106 2.17 15.47 -24.01
N VAL A 107 3.16 16.38 -23.99
CA VAL A 107 2.96 17.80 -24.32
C VAL A 107 2.44 17.95 -25.75
N GLU A 108 3.03 17.22 -26.71
CA GLU A 108 2.57 17.26 -28.11
C GLU A 108 1.15 16.72 -28.26
N GLN A 109 0.79 15.64 -27.56
CA GLN A 109 -0.55 15.11 -27.56
C GLN A 109 -1.60 16.06 -26.96
N CYS A 110 -1.17 16.98 -26.06
CA CYS A 110 -2.04 17.97 -25.43
C CYS A 110 -2.03 19.33 -26.14
N ARG A 111 -1.30 19.49 -27.25
CA ARG A 111 -1.15 20.79 -27.95
C ARG A 111 -2.49 21.43 -28.31
N ASP A 112 -3.48 20.63 -28.65
CA ASP A 112 -4.84 21.03 -29.05
C ASP A 112 -5.91 20.64 -28.00
N SER A 113 -5.50 20.28 -26.79
CA SER A 113 -6.44 19.91 -25.73
C SER A 113 -7.15 21.16 -25.18
N ASP A 114 -8.47 21.04 -25.02
CA ASP A 114 -9.30 22.08 -24.40
C ASP A 114 -9.19 22.05 -22.87
N ILE A 115 -9.07 20.86 -22.30
CA ILE A 115 -9.00 20.63 -20.84
C ILE A 115 -7.90 19.61 -20.55
N LEU A 116 -7.11 19.88 -19.50
CA LEU A 116 -6.19 18.93 -18.88
C LEU A 116 -6.62 18.64 -17.46
N LEU A 117 -6.92 17.37 -17.17
CA LEU A 117 -7.22 16.88 -15.81
C LEU A 117 -6.01 16.22 -15.20
N CYS A 118 -5.64 16.65 -13.99
CA CYS A 118 -4.50 16.12 -13.28
C CYS A 118 -4.92 15.49 -11.95
N SER A 119 -4.67 14.19 -11.78
CA SER A 119 -4.86 13.48 -10.52
C SER A 119 -3.59 13.54 -9.70
N CYS A 120 -3.59 14.36 -8.64
CA CYS A 120 -2.42 14.79 -7.90
C CYS A 120 -2.25 14.02 -6.59
N TYR A 121 -1.11 13.36 -6.46
CA TYR A 121 -0.65 12.64 -5.26
C TYR A 121 0.78 13.08 -4.91
N VAL A 122 1.23 12.76 -3.71
CA VAL A 122 2.59 13.08 -3.27
C VAL A 122 3.66 12.48 -4.20
N TRP A 123 3.40 11.31 -4.77
CA TRP A 123 4.33 10.58 -5.65
C TRP A 123 4.28 11.01 -7.12
N ASN A 124 3.48 12.00 -7.49
CA ASN A 124 3.39 12.47 -8.88
C ASN A 124 3.26 13.99 -9.01
N TRP A 125 3.52 14.74 -7.95
CA TRP A 125 3.33 16.18 -7.91
C TRP A 125 4.28 16.93 -8.86
N GLU A 126 5.57 16.62 -8.81
CA GLU A 126 6.58 17.34 -9.61
C GLU A 126 6.41 17.04 -11.11
N ILE A 127 6.18 15.77 -11.49
CA ILE A 127 5.94 15.42 -12.90
C ILE A 127 4.63 16.02 -13.41
N THR A 128 3.59 16.05 -12.59
CA THR A 128 2.29 16.64 -12.96
C THR A 128 2.40 18.14 -13.15
N THR A 129 3.10 18.84 -12.23
CA THR A 129 3.32 20.29 -12.34
C THR A 129 4.22 20.64 -13.52
N LEU A 130 5.24 19.82 -13.82
CA LEU A 130 6.08 20.00 -15.01
C LEU A 130 5.27 19.86 -16.30
N LEU A 131 4.44 18.81 -16.41
CA LEU A 131 3.56 18.61 -17.57
C LEU A 131 2.62 19.80 -17.74
N ALA A 132 1.93 20.20 -16.69
CA ALA A 132 0.97 21.32 -16.73
C ALA A 132 1.61 22.65 -17.14
N LYS A 133 2.82 22.92 -16.62
CA LYS A 133 3.61 24.11 -17.01
C LYS A 133 3.94 24.09 -18.50
N LYS A 134 4.49 22.99 -19.01
CA LYS A 134 4.84 22.85 -20.43
C LYS A 134 3.61 22.95 -21.34
N ILE A 135 2.46 22.40 -20.94
CA ILE A 135 1.21 22.53 -21.70
C ILE A 135 0.74 23.98 -21.72
N ARG A 136 0.82 24.71 -20.61
CA ARG A 136 0.47 26.13 -20.59
C ARG A 136 1.34 26.96 -21.56
N GLU A 137 2.62 26.62 -21.72
CA GLU A 137 3.55 27.28 -22.65
C GLU A 137 3.16 27.05 -24.12
N VAL A 138 2.72 25.83 -24.49
CA VAL A 138 2.37 25.52 -25.90
C VAL A 138 0.88 25.72 -26.20
N ASN A 139 0.01 25.68 -25.20
CA ASN A 139 -1.44 25.87 -25.31
C ASN A 139 -1.98 26.79 -24.18
N PRO A 140 -1.86 28.10 -24.33
CA PRO A 140 -2.31 29.06 -23.29
C PRO A 140 -3.81 29.05 -23.00
N LYS A 141 -4.63 28.42 -23.87
CA LYS A 141 -6.11 28.35 -23.72
C LYS A 141 -6.60 27.09 -23.02
N CYS A 142 -5.75 26.09 -22.82
CA CYS A 142 -6.11 24.86 -22.14
C CYS A 142 -6.56 25.14 -20.71
N LEU A 143 -7.74 24.65 -20.31
CA LEU A 143 -8.19 24.70 -18.91
C LEU A 143 -7.47 23.62 -18.11
N ILE A 144 -6.61 24.01 -17.18
CA ILE A 144 -5.81 23.08 -16.36
C ILE A 144 -6.44 22.93 -14.98
N VAL A 145 -6.89 21.70 -14.66
CA VAL A 145 -7.64 21.35 -13.45
C VAL A 145 -6.84 20.33 -12.64
N PHE A 146 -6.52 20.68 -11.39
CA PHE A 146 -5.86 19.79 -10.43
C PHE A 146 -6.86 19.28 -9.41
N GLY A 147 -6.85 17.98 -9.12
CA GLY A 147 -7.62 17.33 -8.06
C GLY A 147 -6.82 16.20 -7.42
N GLY A 148 -7.26 15.74 -6.27
CA GLY A 148 -6.60 14.65 -5.52
C GLY A 148 -5.94 15.12 -4.22
N PRO A 149 -5.43 14.18 -3.41
CA PRO A 149 -4.99 14.45 -2.02
C PRO A 149 -3.83 15.44 -1.88
N GLN A 150 -3.02 15.62 -2.94
CA GLN A 150 -1.89 16.56 -2.90
C GLN A 150 -2.30 18.01 -3.16
N VAL A 151 -3.55 18.26 -3.60
CA VAL A 151 -4.09 19.61 -3.75
C VAL A 151 -4.29 20.21 -2.35
N PRO A 152 -3.60 21.32 -2.00
CA PRO A 152 -3.67 21.84 -0.64
C PRO A 152 -5.00 22.56 -0.39
N GLU A 153 -5.58 22.38 0.80
CA GLU A 153 -6.74 23.14 1.28
C GLU A 153 -6.35 24.57 1.72
N ILE A 154 -5.12 24.73 2.23
CA ILE A 154 -4.53 26.02 2.63
C ILE A 154 -3.66 26.51 1.47
N LEU A 155 -4.11 27.55 0.78
CA LEU A 155 -3.54 27.94 -0.51
C LEU A 155 -2.30 28.84 -0.41
N GLU A 156 -2.15 29.61 0.68
CA GLU A 156 -1.06 30.59 0.85
C GLU A 156 -0.68 31.29 -0.48
N ASP A 157 0.50 30.98 -1.03
CA ASP A 157 1.05 31.49 -2.29
C ASP A 157 0.88 30.54 -3.48
N PHE A 158 -0.10 29.63 -3.43
CA PHE A 158 -0.22 28.53 -4.41
C PHE A 158 -0.24 29.02 -5.86
N PHE A 159 -1.13 29.96 -6.20
CA PHE A 159 -1.30 30.44 -7.58
C PHE A 159 -0.15 31.38 -8.04
N GLU A 160 0.60 31.96 -7.12
CA GLU A 160 1.84 32.67 -7.45
C GLU A 160 2.93 31.69 -7.86
N LYS A 161 3.03 30.57 -7.16
CA LYS A 161 4.00 29.52 -7.42
C LYS A 161 3.65 28.66 -8.63
N TYR A 162 2.34 28.41 -8.85
CA TYR A 162 1.82 27.60 -9.95
C TYR A 162 0.83 28.37 -10.83
N PRO A 163 1.26 29.45 -11.49
CA PRO A 163 0.35 30.34 -12.25
C PRO A 163 -0.25 29.69 -13.49
N PHE A 164 0.18 28.50 -13.84
CA PHE A 164 -0.32 27.72 -14.96
C PHE A 164 -1.56 26.87 -14.60
N VAL A 165 -1.93 26.76 -13.32
CA VAL A 165 -3.12 26.03 -12.86
C VAL A 165 -4.31 26.99 -12.82
N ASP A 166 -5.46 26.58 -13.38
CA ASP A 166 -6.67 27.42 -13.41
C ASP A 166 -7.61 27.07 -12.24
N ILE A 167 -7.83 25.78 -11.98
CA ILE A 167 -8.79 25.29 -10.99
C ILE A 167 -8.15 24.21 -10.11
N LEU A 168 -8.33 24.37 -8.80
CA LEU A 168 -8.10 23.33 -7.80
C LEU A 168 -9.45 22.74 -7.37
N VAL A 169 -9.54 21.42 -7.31
CA VAL A 169 -10.72 20.69 -6.86
C VAL A 169 -10.47 20.09 -5.48
N HIS A 170 -11.36 20.38 -4.52
CA HIS A 170 -11.28 19.95 -3.14
C HIS A 170 -12.35 18.88 -2.82
N GLY A 171 -11.97 17.78 -2.17
CA GLY A 171 -12.86 16.70 -1.80
C GLY A 171 -13.20 15.75 -2.97
N GLU A 172 -14.45 15.28 -3.03
CA GLU A 172 -14.91 14.29 -4.04
C GLU A 172 -15.13 14.98 -5.39
N GLY A 173 -14.42 14.50 -6.41
CA GLY A 173 -14.34 15.20 -7.70
C GLY A 173 -15.52 15.00 -8.65
N GLU A 174 -16.36 14.00 -8.48
CA GLU A 174 -17.33 13.55 -9.49
C GLU A 174 -18.37 14.64 -9.83
N ILE A 175 -19.06 15.17 -8.82
CA ILE A 175 -20.06 16.24 -8.99
C ILE A 175 -19.36 17.57 -9.37
N ILE A 176 -18.21 17.85 -8.78
CA ILE A 176 -17.47 19.06 -9.07
C ILE A 176 -17.04 19.07 -10.54
N PHE A 177 -16.53 17.96 -11.05
CA PHE A 177 -16.13 17.82 -12.44
C PHE A 177 -17.32 17.96 -13.41
N GLU A 178 -18.48 17.38 -13.07
CA GLU A 178 -19.71 17.59 -13.85
C GLU A 178 -20.06 19.10 -13.94
N ASN A 179 -19.95 19.81 -12.83
CA ASN A 179 -20.25 21.24 -12.78
C ASN A 179 -19.22 22.06 -13.59
N ILE A 180 -17.93 21.71 -13.51
CA ILE A 180 -16.88 22.34 -14.32
C ILE A 180 -17.18 22.20 -15.82
N LEU A 181 -17.50 20.97 -16.28
CA LEU A 181 -17.85 20.76 -17.68
C LEU A 181 -19.14 21.47 -18.09
N SER A 182 -20.13 21.55 -17.19
CA SER A 182 -21.38 22.27 -17.45
C SER A 182 -21.15 23.77 -17.61
N GLU A 183 -20.27 24.37 -16.80
CA GLU A 183 -19.94 25.80 -16.95
C GLU A 183 -18.96 26.05 -18.11
N TYR A 184 -18.10 25.07 -18.45
CA TYR A 184 -17.24 25.13 -19.62
C TYR A 184 -18.05 25.28 -20.94
N LEU A 185 -19.23 24.67 -21.00
CA LEU A 185 -20.17 24.75 -22.15
C LEU A 185 -20.98 26.05 -22.20
N LYS A 186 -20.88 26.91 -21.16
CA LYS A 186 -21.65 28.15 -21.04
C LYS A 186 -20.69 29.35 -20.97
N GLU A 187 -20.88 30.18 -19.96
CA GLU A 187 -20.16 31.44 -19.76
C GLU A 187 -18.84 31.26 -19.00
N ARG A 188 -18.49 29.99 -18.61
CA ARG A 188 -17.31 29.66 -17.78
C ARG A 188 -17.30 30.42 -16.44
N ASN A 189 -18.49 30.58 -15.84
CA ASN A 189 -18.64 31.21 -14.53
C ASN A 189 -18.45 30.20 -13.41
N TYR A 190 -17.19 29.88 -13.08
CA TYR A 190 -16.83 28.89 -12.09
C TYR A 190 -17.16 29.27 -10.65
N LEU A 191 -17.45 30.56 -10.34
CA LEU A 191 -17.84 31.03 -8.99
C LEU A 191 -19.07 30.29 -8.43
N LYS A 192 -19.93 29.75 -9.30
CA LYS A 192 -21.13 28.99 -8.92
C LYS A 192 -20.85 27.55 -8.49
N ILE A 193 -19.66 27.07 -8.69
CA ILE A 193 -19.28 25.68 -8.39
C ILE A 193 -18.74 25.61 -6.97
N LYS A 194 -19.29 24.70 -6.15
CA LYS A 194 -18.75 24.43 -4.81
C LYS A 194 -17.54 23.51 -4.87
N GLY A 195 -16.63 23.63 -3.90
CA GLY A 195 -15.48 22.75 -3.74
C GLY A 195 -14.32 23.06 -4.68
N ILE A 196 -14.18 24.29 -5.15
CA ILE A 196 -13.05 24.69 -5.99
C ILE A 196 -12.34 25.94 -5.47
N SER A 197 -11.08 26.07 -5.88
CA SER A 197 -10.30 27.32 -5.77
C SER A 197 -9.71 27.71 -7.12
N THR A 198 -9.65 29.00 -7.36
CA THR A 198 -8.96 29.65 -8.49
C THR A 198 -8.04 30.73 -7.95
N LYS A 199 -7.29 31.40 -8.80
CA LYS A 199 -6.47 32.53 -8.38
C LYS A 199 -7.27 33.69 -7.75
N ASP A 200 -8.57 33.79 -8.06
CA ASP A 200 -9.40 34.96 -7.69
C ASP A 200 -10.33 34.63 -6.50
N PHE A 201 -10.67 33.36 -6.24
CA PHE A 201 -11.61 32.97 -5.19
C PHE A 201 -11.49 31.52 -4.79
N THR A 202 -11.98 31.21 -3.58
CA THR A 202 -12.28 29.86 -3.08
C THR A 202 -13.76 29.76 -2.76
N THR A 203 -14.43 28.69 -3.15
CA THR A 203 -15.84 28.47 -2.94
C THR A 203 -16.12 27.57 -1.73
N GLU A 204 -17.37 27.58 -1.25
CA GLU A 204 -17.82 26.68 -0.19
C GLU A 204 -17.59 25.20 -0.54
N PRO A 205 -17.32 24.33 0.43
CA PRO A 205 -17.13 22.90 0.20
C PRO A 205 -18.34 22.27 -0.51
N GLN A 206 -18.07 21.33 -1.41
CA GLN A 206 -19.11 20.50 -2.02
C GLN A 206 -19.57 19.43 -1.02
N GLU A 207 -20.89 19.23 -0.93
CA GLU A 207 -21.45 18.12 -0.17
C GLU A 207 -20.98 16.77 -0.73
N ARG A 208 -20.69 15.84 0.17
CA ARG A 208 -20.27 14.49 -0.20
C ARG A 208 -21.42 13.70 -0.84
N ILE A 209 -21.06 12.85 -1.81
CA ILE A 209 -22.00 11.99 -2.52
C ILE A 209 -22.63 11.01 -1.52
N LYS A 210 -23.97 10.97 -1.46
CA LYS A 210 -24.71 10.09 -0.54
C LYS A 210 -25.04 8.74 -1.16
N ASP A 211 -25.46 8.75 -2.43
CA ASP A 211 -25.81 7.55 -3.20
C ASP A 211 -24.65 7.18 -4.12
N PHE A 212 -23.89 6.18 -3.71
CA PHE A 212 -22.74 5.69 -4.48
C PHE A 212 -23.14 4.87 -5.71
N ASP A 213 -24.25 4.15 -5.65
CA ASP A 213 -24.71 3.32 -6.78
C ASP A 213 -25.19 4.16 -7.97
N SER A 214 -25.40 5.48 -7.76
CA SER A 214 -25.64 6.41 -8.87
C SER A 214 -24.40 6.65 -9.75
N MET A 215 -23.21 6.27 -9.28
CA MET A 215 -21.95 6.39 -10.02
C MET A 215 -21.60 5.05 -10.68
N PRO A 216 -21.43 5.00 -12.02
CA PRO A 216 -21.06 3.76 -12.70
C PRO A 216 -19.66 3.30 -12.33
N SER A 217 -19.47 1.98 -12.32
CA SER A 217 -18.14 1.41 -12.12
C SER A 217 -17.25 1.63 -13.35
N PRO A 218 -16.04 2.16 -13.19
CA PRO A 218 -15.08 2.31 -14.28
C PRO A 218 -14.59 0.96 -14.83
N TYR A 219 -14.68 -0.09 -14.03
CA TYR A 219 -14.38 -1.47 -14.43
C TYR A 219 -15.51 -2.03 -15.29
N LEU A 220 -16.75 -2.03 -14.79
CA LEU A 220 -17.90 -2.62 -15.48
C LEU A 220 -18.29 -1.87 -16.77
N THR A 221 -17.97 -0.58 -16.87
CA THR A 221 -18.10 0.20 -18.11
C THR A 221 -16.89 0.06 -19.01
N ASN A 222 -15.88 -0.69 -18.62
CA ASN A 222 -14.57 -0.83 -19.28
C ASN A 222 -13.80 0.48 -19.46
N THR A 223 -14.27 1.59 -18.89
CA THR A 223 -13.66 2.92 -19.05
C THR A 223 -12.21 2.96 -18.61
N VAL A 224 -11.85 2.20 -17.57
CA VAL A 224 -10.48 2.15 -17.05
C VAL A 224 -9.48 1.60 -18.07
N LEU A 225 -9.87 0.60 -18.89
CA LEU A 225 -9.04 0.06 -19.96
C LEU A 225 -9.12 0.91 -21.24
N ASP A 226 -10.28 1.54 -21.51
CA ASP A 226 -10.42 2.47 -22.63
C ASP A 226 -9.45 3.67 -22.50
N LEU A 227 -9.09 4.05 -21.29
CA LEU A 227 -8.21 5.20 -20.99
C LEU A 227 -6.72 4.86 -20.96
N VAL A 228 -6.31 3.64 -21.22
CA VAL A 228 -4.89 3.24 -21.26
C VAL A 228 -4.60 2.44 -22.53
N ASP A 229 -3.34 2.44 -22.93
CA ASP A 229 -2.84 1.52 -23.94
C ASP A 229 -2.14 0.34 -23.26
N ASN A 230 -2.28 -0.85 -23.82
CA ASN A 230 -1.49 -1.98 -23.38
C ASN A 230 -0.01 -1.72 -23.71
N VAL A 231 0.84 -1.90 -22.73
CA VAL A 231 2.29 -1.76 -22.89
C VAL A 231 2.93 -3.11 -22.63
N ASP A 232 3.65 -3.62 -23.64
CA ASP A 232 4.32 -4.92 -23.56
C ASP A 232 5.27 -4.97 -22.34
N GLY A 233 5.23 -6.08 -21.64
CA GLY A 233 6.06 -6.31 -20.46
C GLY A 233 5.47 -5.78 -19.14
N TYR A 234 4.35 -5.03 -19.16
CA TYR A 234 3.70 -4.55 -17.94
C TYR A 234 2.37 -5.26 -17.65
N GLN A 235 2.08 -5.39 -16.37
CA GLN A 235 0.81 -5.89 -15.85
C GLN A 235 0.08 -4.78 -15.08
N TRP A 236 -1.26 -4.76 -15.19
CA TRP A 236 -2.07 -3.76 -14.50
C TRP A 236 -2.34 -4.14 -13.04
N ILE A 237 -2.24 -3.15 -12.14
CA ILE A 237 -2.75 -3.21 -10.78
C ILE A 237 -4.09 -2.48 -10.75
N ALA A 238 -5.14 -3.11 -10.23
CA ALA A 238 -6.42 -2.45 -9.98
C ALA A 238 -6.42 -1.76 -8.62
N SER A 239 -6.68 -0.45 -8.60
CA SER A 239 -7.04 0.26 -7.37
C SER A 239 -8.53 0.06 -7.14
N TRP A 240 -8.92 -0.58 -6.03
CA TRP A 240 -10.30 -0.97 -5.78
C TRP A 240 -10.85 -0.35 -4.49
N GLU A 241 -11.96 0.36 -4.62
CA GLU A 241 -12.64 1.03 -3.52
C GLU A 241 -13.96 0.30 -3.24
N THR A 242 -14.10 -0.34 -2.06
CA THR A 242 -15.36 -0.99 -1.64
C THR A 242 -16.21 -0.09 -0.76
N ASN A 243 -15.57 0.87 -0.12
CA ASN A 243 -16.21 1.90 0.71
C ASN A 243 -15.35 3.16 0.74
N ARG A 244 -15.95 4.28 1.06
CA ARG A 244 -15.30 5.58 1.19
C ARG A 244 -15.66 6.23 2.53
N GLY A 245 -14.64 6.80 3.19
CA GLY A 245 -14.77 7.42 4.49
C GLY A 245 -13.92 6.73 5.56
N CYS A 246 -13.68 7.43 6.67
CA CYS A 246 -13.00 6.92 7.85
C CYS A 246 -13.54 7.59 9.11
N PRO A 247 -14.09 6.86 10.09
CA PRO A 247 -14.68 7.45 11.28
C PRO A 247 -13.64 7.96 12.28
N TYR A 248 -12.37 7.64 12.09
CA TYR A 248 -11.29 8.00 13.00
C TYR A 248 -10.74 9.40 12.70
N GLN A 249 -10.11 10.04 13.70
CA GLN A 249 -9.63 11.43 13.66
C GLN A 249 -8.12 11.55 13.79
N CYS A 250 -7.37 10.54 13.32
CA CYS A 250 -5.91 10.53 13.42
C CYS A 250 -5.31 11.77 12.74
N THR A 251 -4.58 12.60 13.52
CA THR A 251 -4.11 13.90 13.04
C THR A 251 -3.02 13.82 11.98
N PHE A 252 -2.33 12.71 11.87
CA PHE A 252 -1.27 12.46 10.88
C PHE A 252 -1.81 11.97 9.52
N CYS A 253 -3.11 11.63 9.45
CA CYS A 253 -3.70 10.95 8.30
C CYS A 253 -4.63 11.90 7.53
N ASP A 254 -4.55 11.88 6.22
CA ASP A 254 -5.49 12.55 5.33
C ASP A 254 -6.46 11.56 4.65
N TRP A 255 -5.95 10.44 4.17
CA TRP A 255 -6.68 9.43 3.41
C TRP A 255 -7.62 10.02 2.34
N GLY A 256 -7.10 10.95 1.52
CA GLY A 256 -7.88 11.60 0.47
C GLY A 256 -9.05 12.43 0.99
N SER A 257 -8.84 13.17 2.09
CA SER A 257 -9.86 13.99 2.79
C SER A 257 -11.02 13.16 3.36
N SER A 258 -10.84 11.84 3.56
CA SER A 258 -11.87 10.95 4.13
C SER A 258 -11.76 10.78 5.64
N THR A 259 -10.74 11.34 6.30
CA THR A 259 -10.55 11.27 7.75
C THR A 259 -11.70 11.99 8.48
N ALA A 260 -12.17 11.41 9.58
CA ALA A 260 -13.30 11.91 10.38
C ALA A 260 -14.62 12.04 9.61
N THR A 261 -14.86 11.19 8.63
CA THR A 261 -16.06 11.23 7.79
C THR A 261 -16.95 10.01 7.95
N THR A 262 -18.23 10.17 7.61
CA THR A 262 -19.19 9.07 7.59
C THR A 262 -18.79 8.05 6.53
N MET A 263 -18.78 6.78 6.91
CA MET A 263 -18.54 5.66 6.01
C MET A 263 -19.70 5.47 5.03
N ARG A 264 -19.40 5.35 3.74
CA ARG A 264 -20.35 5.05 2.67
C ARG A 264 -19.81 3.88 1.86
N LYS A 265 -20.67 3.00 1.39
CA LYS A 265 -20.26 1.75 0.74
C LYS A 265 -20.95 1.56 -0.61
N TRP A 266 -20.29 0.90 -1.53
CA TRP A 266 -20.87 0.38 -2.76
C TRP A 266 -21.78 -0.82 -2.45
N SER A 267 -22.75 -1.09 -3.35
CA SER A 267 -23.59 -2.29 -3.27
C SER A 267 -22.77 -3.57 -3.48
N GLU A 268 -23.16 -4.63 -2.80
CA GLU A 268 -22.50 -5.93 -2.94
C GLU A 268 -22.63 -6.48 -4.38
N GLU A 269 -23.78 -6.25 -5.04
CA GLU A 269 -23.98 -6.66 -6.41
C GLU A 269 -22.94 -6.06 -7.36
N ARG A 270 -22.65 -4.76 -7.21
CA ARG A 270 -21.60 -4.08 -7.98
C ARG A 270 -20.24 -4.69 -7.69
N LEU A 271 -19.89 -4.86 -6.42
CA LEU A 271 -18.58 -5.35 -6.01
C LEU A 271 -18.33 -6.78 -6.50
N TYR A 272 -19.34 -7.64 -6.48
CA TYR A 272 -19.22 -9.01 -7.02
C TYR A 272 -18.97 -9.03 -8.53
N LYS A 273 -19.64 -8.18 -9.29
CA LYS A 273 -19.39 -8.03 -10.72
C LYS A 273 -18.00 -7.46 -11.01
N GLU A 274 -17.50 -6.54 -10.18
CA GLU A 274 -16.13 -6.03 -10.30
C GLU A 274 -15.10 -7.12 -10.03
N ILE A 275 -15.32 -7.99 -9.03
CA ILE A 275 -14.45 -9.15 -8.78
C ILE A 275 -14.42 -10.10 -9.98
N GLU A 276 -15.59 -10.39 -10.59
CA GLU A 276 -15.69 -11.20 -11.82
C GLU A 276 -14.92 -10.55 -12.98
N TRP A 277 -15.03 -9.22 -13.12
CA TRP A 277 -14.29 -8.45 -14.12
C TRP A 277 -12.78 -8.56 -13.91
N PHE A 278 -12.27 -8.50 -12.66
CA PHE A 278 -10.85 -8.69 -12.37
C PHE A 278 -10.35 -10.07 -12.82
N GLY A 279 -11.12 -11.12 -12.57
CA GLY A 279 -10.82 -12.48 -13.02
C GLY A 279 -10.79 -12.59 -14.53
N ASP A 280 -11.82 -12.07 -15.22
CA ASP A 280 -11.98 -12.12 -16.68
C ASP A 280 -10.85 -11.35 -17.39
N ASN A 281 -10.44 -10.22 -16.86
CA ASN A 281 -9.35 -9.39 -17.40
C ASN A 281 -7.96 -9.79 -16.87
N LYS A 282 -7.86 -10.89 -16.10
CA LYS A 282 -6.60 -11.44 -15.59
C LYS A 282 -5.77 -10.40 -14.81
N ILE A 283 -6.45 -9.59 -13.99
CA ILE A 283 -5.78 -8.61 -13.14
C ILE A 283 -5.03 -9.35 -12.01
N PRO A 284 -3.68 -9.32 -11.98
CA PRO A 284 -2.93 -10.11 -11.01
C PRO A 284 -2.96 -9.50 -9.61
N TYR A 285 -3.07 -8.19 -9.50
CA TYR A 285 -2.93 -7.49 -8.23
C TYR A 285 -4.06 -6.48 -8.04
N ILE A 286 -4.75 -6.59 -6.89
CA ILE A 286 -5.75 -5.62 -6.45
C ILE A 286 -5.21 -4.89 -5.23
N ASP A 287 -5.15 -3.56 -5.31
CA ASP A 287 -4.84 -2.67 -4.20
C ASP A 287 -6.14 -2.05 -3.67
N GLY A 288 -6.57 -2.53 -2.51
CA GLY A 288 -7.79 -2.05 -1.84
C GLY A 288 -7.59 -0.67 -1.25
N CYS A 289 -8.34 0.30 -1.78
CA CYS A 289 -8.26 1.71 -1.38
C CYS A 289 -9.06 2.03 -0.12
N ASP A 290 -9.65 1.04 0.53
CA ASP A 290 -10.42 1.23 1.75
C ASP A 290 -9.52 1.60 2.93
N ALA A 291 -9.91 2.59 3.73
CA ALA A 291 -9.19 2.95 4.94
C ALA A 291 -9.34 1.92 6.08
N ASN A 292 -10.38 1.07 6.03
CA ASN A 292 -10.73 0.14 7.11
C ASN A 292 -11.51 -1.07 6.57
N PHE A 293 -10.87 -1.95 5.79
CA PHE A 293 -11.49 -3.20 5.35
C PHE A 293 -11.74 -4.13 6.54
N GLY A 294 -12.86 -4.83 6.55
CA GLY A 294 -13.32 -5.64 7.69
C GLY A 294 -14.20 -4.87 8.69
N ILE A 295 -14.45 -3.57 8.48
CA ILE A 295 -15.35 -2.79 9.33
C ILE A 295 -16.83 -3.20 9.12
N TYR A 296 -17.21 -3.56 7.89
CA TYR A 296 -18.51 -4.12 7.53
C TYR A 296 -18.44 -5.65 7.48
N ARG A 297 -18.27 -6.28 8.62
CA ARG A 297 -17.84 -7.68 8.81
C ARG A 297 -18.51 -8.68 7.87
N ASP A 298 -19.84 -8.74 7.85
CA ASP A 298 -20.58 -9.72 7.06
C ASP A 298 -20.41 -9.48 5.56
N ARG A 299 -20.49 -8.22 5.12
CA ARG A 299 -20.26 -7.81 3.74
C ARG A 299 -18.83 -8.14 3.31
N ASP A 300 -17.84 -7.74 4.12
CA ASP A 300 -16.42 -7.89 3.79
C ASP A 300 -16.03 -9.38 3.80
N PHE A 301 -16.69 -10.19 4.62
CA PHE A 301 -16.55 -11.65 4.59
C PHE A 301 -17.08 -12.24 3.27
N GLN A 302 -18.24 -11.79 2.78
CA GLN A 302 -18.76 -12.24 1.48
C GLN A 302 -17.88 -11.79 0.31
N ILE A 303 -17.30 -10.58 0.39
CA ILE A 303 -16.30 -10.10 -0.57
C ILE A 303 -15.07 -11.02 -0.58
N ALA A 304 -14.52 -11.35 0.58
CA ALA A 304 -13.36 -12.24 0.70
C ALA A 304 -13.65 -13.63 0.12
N LYS A 305 -14.85 -14.16 0.39
CA LYS A 305 -15.31 -15.43 -0.16
C LYS A 305 -15.41 -15.39 -1.68
N LYS A 306 -16.00 -14.33 -2.25
CA LYS A 306 -16.12 -14.16 -3.71
C LYS A 306 -14.75 -14.02 -4.36
N LEU A 307 -13.80 -13.26 -3.77
CA LEU A 307 -12.42 -13.17 -4.24
C LEU A 307 -11.72 -14.54 -4.24
N ARG A 308 -11.93 -15.33 -3.18
CA ARG A 308 -11.41 -16.71 -3.10
C ARG A 308 -11.98 -17.61 -4.19
N GLU A 309 -13.28 -17.56 -4.42
CA GLU A 309 -13.97 -18.34 -5.49
C GLU A 309 -13.41 -17.97 -6.86
N GLU A 310 -13.26 -16.69 -7.15
CA GLU A 310 -12.71 -16.20 -8.41
C GLU A 310 -11.26 -16.64 -8.63
N LYS A 311 -10.42 -16.55 -7.58
CA LYS A 311 -9.05 -17.06 -7.59
C LYS A 311 -8.99 -18.55 -7.89
N LEU A 312 -9.86 -19.36 -7.28
CA LEU A 312 -9.88 -20.81 -7.49
C LEU A 312 -10.37 -21.21 -8.89
N THR A 313 -11.29 -20.42 -9.47
CA THR A 313 -11.90 -20.75 -10.78
C THR A 313 -11.09 -20.21 -11.95
N LYS A 314 -10.56 -18.99 -11.85
CA LYS A 314 -9.87 -18.29 -12.95
C LYS A 314 -8.37 -18.09 -12.73
N GLY A 315 -7.85 -18.35 -11.53
CA GLY A 315 -6.46 -18.10 -11.16
C GLY A 315 -6.15 -16.63 -10.80
N PHE A 316 -7.10 -15.72 -10.98
CA PHE A 316 -6.96 -14.27 -10.71
C PHE A 316 -8.08 -13.79 -9.77
N PRO A 317 -7.81 -12.72 -8.98
CA PRO A 317 -6.52 -12.06 -8.80
C PRO A 317 -5.49 -12.96 -8.13
N GLU A 318 -4.20 -12.65 -8.28
CA GLU A 318 -3.12 -13.38 -7.58
C GLU A 318 -2.96 -12.87 -6.15
N THR A 319 -3.11 -11.56 -5.95
CA THR A 319 -2.92 -10.88 -4.66
C THR A 319 -4.00 -9.82 -4.45
N PHE A 320 -4.49 -9.74 -3.22
CA PHE A 320 -5.34 -8.65 -2.74
C PHE A 320 -4.70 -8.02 -1.51
N MET A 321 -4.25 -6.77 -1.62
CA MET A 321 -3.70 -5.99 -0.52
C MET A 321 -4.76 -5.00 -0.02
N VAL A 322 -4.86 -4.82 1.29
CA VAL A 322 -5.89 -3.97 1.88
C VAL A 322 -5.47 -3.47 3.27
N ASN A 323 -5.95 -2.26 3.62
CA ASN A 323 -5.77 -1.71 4.97
C ASN A 323 -6.90 -2.18 5.88
N TRP A 324 -6.54 -2.90 6.93
CA TRP A 324 -7.49 -3.48 7.86
C TRP A 324 -8.08 -2.45 8.83
N ALA A 325 -9.30 -2.73 9.29
CA ALA A 325 -9.95 -1.90 10.28
C ALA A 325 -9.10 -1.76 11.56
N LYS A 326 -8.93 -0.53 12.03
CA LYS A 326 -8.00 -0.17 13.13
C LYS A 326 -8.33 -0.82 14.47
N VAL A 327 -9.60 -1.09 14.73
CA VAL A 327 -10.09 -1.80 15.92
C VAL A 327 -10.48 -3.21 15.47
N SER A 328 -9.49 -3.99 15.07
CA SER A 328 -9.69 -5.38 14.71
C SER A 328 -10.07 -6.21 15.94
N SER A 329 -10.89 -7.22 15.74
CA SER A 329 -11.24 -8.22 16.74
C SER A 329 -11.12 -9.60 16.10
N GLU A 330 -11.18 -10.65 16.90
CA GLU A 330 -11.17 -12.05 16.40
C GLU A 330 -12.21 -12.29 15.28
N LYS A 331 -13.22 -11.44 15.16
CA LYS A 331 -14.25 -11.53 14.11
C LYS A 331 -13.73 -11.29 12.69
N ILE A 332 -12.52 -10.72 12.50
CA ILE A 332 -11.89 -10.61 11.19
C ILE A 332 -11.10 -11.86 10.79
N ILE A 333 -10.84 -12.78 11.73
CA ILE A 333 -10.06 -14.00 11.48
C ILE A 333 -10.69 -14.87 10.37
N PRO A 334 -12.00 -15.15 10.37
CA PRO A 334 -12.63 -15.91 9.29
C PRO A 334 -12.43 -15.27 7.91
N LEU A 335 -12.52 -13.93 7.82
CA LEU A 335 -12.29 -13.17 6.59
C LEU A 335 -10.83 -13.28 6.13
N ALA A 336 -9.88 -13.09 7.03
CA ALA A 336 -8.46 -13.24 6.73
C ALA A 336 -8.12 -14.67 6.29
N LYS A 337 -8.77 -15.68 6.90
CA LYS A 337 -8.62 -17.10 6.55
C LYS A 337 -9.09 -17.42 5.13
N GLU A 338 -10.21 -16.86 4.68
CA GLU A 338 -10.66 -16.97 3.28
C GLU A 338 -9.57 -16.50 2.31
N LEU A 339 -9.00 -15.32 2.55
CA LEU A 339 -7.99 -14.73 1.69
C LEU A 339 -6.64 -15.45 1.74
N THR A 340 -6.17 -15.83 2.95
CA THR A 340 -4.87 -16.49 3.11
C THR A 340 -4.87 -17.94 2.64
N SER A 341 -6.01 -18.62 2.71
CA SER A 341 -6.16 -20.03 2.31
C SER A 341 -5.81 -20.30 0.84
N VAL A 342 -5.96 -19.29 -0.02
CA VAL A 342 -5.65 -19.35 -1.46
C VAL A 342 -4.48 -18.47 -1.86
N GLY A 343 -3.76 -17.88 -0.89
CA GLY A 343 -2.59 -17.03 -1.14
C GLY A 343 -2.92 -15.62 -1.66
N LEU A 344 -4.18 -15.18 -1.61
CA LEU A 344 -4.57 -13.81 -1.96
C LEU A 344 -3.98 -12.77 -1.00
N LEU A 345 -3.87 -13.12 0.26
CA LEU A 345 -3.29 -12.29 1.31
C LEU A 345 -2.10 -13.02 1.94
N LYS A 346 -0.98 -12.31 2.12
CA LYS A 346 0.22 -12.90 2.72
C LYS A 346 0.29 -12.73 4.23
N ALA A 347 -0.20 -11.61 4.76
CA ALA A 347 -0.21 -11.30 6.18
C ALA A 347 -1.26 -10.25 6.50
N VAL A 348 -1.73 -10.22 7.75
CA VAL A 348 -2.67 -9.22 8.26
C VAL A 348 -1.91 -8.12 8.99
N THR A 349 -2.20 -6.87 8.63
CA THR A 349 -1.64 -5.70 9.32
C THR A 349 -2.43 -5.40 10.59
N LEU A 350 -1.73 -5.31 11.71
CA LEU A 350 -2.27 -4.88 13.00
C LEU A 350 -1.56 -3.57 13.41
N SER A 351 -1.93 -2.44 12.77
CA SER A 351 -1.22 -1.17 12.89
C SER A 351 -1.42 -0.52 14.26
N LEU A 352 -0.36 -0.43 15.07
CA LEU A 352 -0.34 0.26 16.37
C LEU A 352 0.06 1.74 16.26
N GLN A 353 0.93 2.09 15.32
CA GLN A 353 1.54 3.40 15.08
C GLN A 353 2.43 3.91 16.24
N SER A 354 1.98 3.86 17.48
CA SER A 354 2.71 4.06 18.73
C SER A 354 2.05 3.27 19.85
N LEU A 355 2.79 2.97 20.91
CA LEU A 355 2.28 2.36 22.16
C LEU A 355 2.23 3.38 23.32
N ASP A 356 2.81 4.56 23.14
CA ASP A 356 2.81 5.59 24.16
C ASP A 356 1.46 6.30 24.25
N LYS A 357 0.87 6.32 25.43
CA LYS A 357 -0.44 6.92 25.65
C LYS A 357 -0.47 8.41 25.32
N ASN A 358 0.55 9.17 25.73
CA ASN A 358 0.62 10.60 25.46
C ASN A 358 0.69 10.90 23.97
N THR A 359 1.45 10.11 23.23
CA THR A 359 1.55 10.17 21.77
C THR A 359 0.19 9.86 21.13
N LEU A 360 -0.47 8.77 21.54
CA LEU A 360 -1.78 8.37 21.00
C LEU A 360 -2.85 9.43 21.27
N ASP A 361 -2.90 9.98 22.46
CA ASP A 361 -3.82 11.07 22.82
C ASP A 361 -3.53 12.33 21.97
N THR A 362 -2.27 12.66 21.77
CA THR A 362 -1.83 13.83 20.96
C THR A 362 -2.24 13.68 19.50
N ILE A 363 -2.06 12.51 18.91
CA ILE A 363 -2.43 12.26 17.50
C ILE A 363 -3.90 11.81 17.34
N LYS A 364 -4.71 11.83 18.39
CA LYS A 364 -6.12 11.43 18.41
C LYS A 364 -6.35 10.01 17.85
N ARG A 365 -5.47 9.07 18.19
CA ARG A 365 -5.60 7.70 17.76
C ARG A 365 -6.08 6.79 18.89
N ALA A 366 -7.17 6.08 18.66
CA ALA A 366 -7.57 4.96 19.49
C ALA A 366 -6.85 3.68 19.03
N ASN A 367 -6.10 3.06 19.93
CA ASN A 367 -5.51 1.72 19.73
C ASN A 367 -6.25 0.67 20.54
N LEU A 368 -6.07 -0.60 20.16
CA LEU A 368 -6.34 -1.72 21.02
C LEU A 368 -5.44 -1.65 22.27
N LYS A 369 -5.95 -2.09 23.42
CA LYS A 369 -5.09 -2.33 24.58
C LYS A 369 -4.09 -3.43 24.21
N PHE A 370 -2.85 -3.34 24.70
CA PHE A 370 -1.79 -4.26 24.31
C PHE A 370 -2.15 -5.74 24.58
N ASN A 371 -2.76 -6.05 25.73
CA ASN A 371 -3.24 -7.41 26.00
C ASN A 371 -4.29 -7.91 24.98
N THR A 372 -5.17 -7.03 24.51
CA THR A 372 -6.13 -7.40 23.44
C THR A 372 -5.43 -7.60 22.10
N PHE A 373 -4.41 -6.80 21.84
CA PHE A 373 -3.56 -6.94 20.65
C PHE A 373 -2.81 -8.27 20.69
N SER A 374 -2.16 -8.61 21.81
CA SER A 374 -1.42 -9.87 21.98
C SER A 374 -2.33 -11.10 21.89
N ASN A 375 -3.52 -11.07 22.48
CA ASN A 375 -4.50 -12.15 22.31
C ASN A 375 -4.92 -12.33 20.84
N LEU A 376 -5.03 -11.21 20.11
CA LEU A 376 -5.39 -11.25 18.70
C LEU A 376 -4.25 -11.82 17.83
N THR A 377 -2.99 -11.47 18.10
CA THR A 377 -1.82 -12.09 17.42
C THR A 377 -1.76 -13.58 17.67
N THR A 378 -1.99 -14.01 18.92
CA THR A 378 -2.11 -15.44 19.29
C THR A 378 -3.21 -16.14 18.50
N SER A 379 -4.42 -15.54 18.43
CA SER A 379 -5.55 -16.11 17.68
C SER A 379 -5.26 -16.25 16.18
N PHE A 380 -4.56 -15.27 15.58
CA PHE A 380 -4.10 -15.36 14.19
C PHE A 380 -3.05 -16.45 14.00
N ARG A 381 -2.09 -16.57 14.94
CA ARG A 381 -1.10 -17.66 14.94
C ARG A 381 -1.77 -19.02 14.94
N ASP A 382 -2.73 -19.25 15.83
CA ASP A 382 -3.44 -20.52 15.97
C ASP A 382 -4.19 -20.92 14.68
N GLU A 383 -4.61 -19.94 13.90
CA GLU A 383 -5.22 -20.14 12.57
C GLU A 383 -4.21 -20.15 11.41
N ASN A 384 -2.92 -20.14 11.70
CA ASN A 384 -1.86 -20.09 10.68
C ASN A 384 -1.93 -18.84 9.77
N ILE A 385 -2.29 -17.69 10.28
CA ILE A 385 -2.37 -16.43 9.55
C ILE A 385 -1.23 -15.50 10.01
N PRO A 386 -0.26 -15.18 9.16
CA PRO A 386 0.81 -14.27 9.50
C PRO A 386 0.29 -12.86 9.82
N THR A 387 0.92 -12.21 10.81
CA THR A 387 0.63 -10.82 11.17
C THR A 387 1.88 -9.96 11.12
N TYR A 388 1.70 -8.66 10.96
CA TYR A 388 2.74 -7.68 11.16
C TYR A 388 2.16 -6.39 11.75
N THR A 389 3.00 -5.62 12.45
CA THR A 389 2.60 -4.32 12.97
C THR A 389 3.35 -3.19 12.31
N GLU A 390 2.73 -2.02 12.32
CA GLU A 390 3.31 -0.78 11.80
C GLU A 390 3.41 0.26 12.90
N LEU A 391 4.58 0.91 12.97
CA LEU A 391 4.85 2.06 13.82
C LEU A 391 5.22 3.27 12.98
N ILE A 392 4.89 4.46 13.47
CA ILE A 392 5.35 5.73 12.90
C ILE A 392 6.28 6.38 13.91
N MET A 393 7.53 6.49 13.55
CA MET A 393 8.57 7.13 14.34
C MET A 393 8.52 8.65 14.17
N GLY A 394 8.64 9.38 15.28
CA GLY A 394 8.67 10.84 15.24
C GLY A 394 7.28 11.49 15.25
N LEU A 395 6.28 10.84 15.79
CA LEU A 395 4.97 11.44 16.06
C LEU A 395 5.06 12.49 17.18
N PRO A 396 4.27 13.58 17.14
CA PRO A 396 4.17 14.54 18.25
C PRO A 396 3.72 13.86 19.53
N GLY A 397 4.42 14.17 20.62
CA GLY A 397 4.19 13.58 21.94
C GLY A 397 5.10 12.40 22.27
N GLU A 398 5.71 11.75 21.28
CA GLU A 398 6.63 10.63 21.48
C GLU A 398 8.03 11.12 21.89
N THR A 399 8.65 10.44 22.84
CA THR A 399 10.04 10.66 23.25
C THR A 399 10.91 9.47 22.84
N LEU A 400 12.23 9.63 22.86
CA LEU A 400 13.16 8.50 22.63
C LEU A 400 12.90 7.35 23.62
N GLU A 401 12.66 7.68 24.87
CA GLU A 401 12.40 6.71 25.93
C GLU A 401 11.08 5.98 25.75
N SER A 402 9.98 6.72 25.37
CA SER A 402 8.69 6.09 25.10
C SER A 402 8.73 5.21 23.85
N PHE A 403 9.47 5.62 22.83
CA PHE A 403 9.69 4.83 21.63
C PHE A 403 10.43 3.51 21.93
N LYS A 404 11.54 3.57 22.67
CA LYS A 404 12.28 2.37 23.11
C LYS A 404 11.41 1.44 23.95
N LYS A 405 10.63 1.99 24.90
CA LYS A 405 9.70 1.21 25.72
C LYS A 405 8.61 0.55 24.85
N GLY A 406 8.13 1.25 23.84
CA GLY A 406 7.19 0.70 22.86
C GLY A 406 7.79 -0.49 22.10
N LEU A 407 9.03 -0.36 21.63
CA LEU A 407 9.76 -1.44 20.97
C LEU A 407 9.93 -2.65 21.89
N GLU A 408 10.38 -2.45 23.15
CA GLU A 408 10.52 -3.54 24.14
C GLU A 408 9.19 -4.27 24.35
N THR A 409 8.09 -3.52 24.48
CA THR A 409 6.76 -4.10 24.64
C THR A 409 6.35 -4.96 23.43
N ILE A 410 6.62 -4.49 22.19
CA ILE A 410 6.31 -5.24 20.98
C ILE A 410 7.20 -6.49 20.87
N LEU A 411 8.49 -6.36 21.15
CA LEU A 411 9.43 -7.48 21.10
C LEU A 411 9.13 -8.57 22.14
N SER A 412 8.41 -8.23 23.21
CA SER A 412 7.96 -9.21 24.20
C SER A 412 6.74 -10.02 23.75
N ASP A 413 6.09 -9.65 22.64
CA ASP A 413 5.00 -10.44 22.05
C ASP A 413 5.58 -11.54 21.16
N GLU A 414 5.55 -12.78 21.66
CA GLU A 414 6.13 -13.93 20.98
C GLU A 414 5.40 -14.31 19.67
N ASP A 415 4.15 -13.87 19.53
CA ASP A 415 3.28 -14.23 18.40
C ASP A 415 3.26 -13.20 17.28
N LEU A 416 3.85 -12.04 17.53
CA LEU A 416 3.96 -11.01 16.50
C LEU A 416 4.97 -11.42 15.42
N GLY A 417 4.54 -11.34 14.15
CA GLY A 417 5.37 -11.67 13.00
C GLY A 417 6.47 -10.63 12.72
N SER A 418 6.14 -9.54 12.06
CA SER A 418 7.10 -8.53 11.62
C SER A 418 6.76 -7.15 12.15
N ILE A 419 7.78 -6.29 12.24
CA ILE A 419 7.64 -4.89 12.65
C ILE A 419 8.12 -4.02 11.48
N LEU A 420 7.26 -3.10 11.02
CA LEU A 420 7.61 -2.07 10.05
C LEU A 420 7.57 -0.71 10.74
N ILE A 421 8.60 0.10 10.53
CA ILE A 421 8.73 1.41 11.20
C ILE A 421 9.00 2.47 10.13
N PHE A 422 8.11 3.46 10.06
CA PHE A 422 8.15 4.53 9.07
C PHE A 422 8.48 5.88 9.70
N ASN A 423 9.11 6.77 8.95
CA ASN A 423 9.21 8.17 9.32
C ASN A 423 7.81 8.82 9.33
N CYS A 424 7.61 9.78 10.23
CA CYS A 424 6.38 10.58 10.27
C CYS A 424 6.33 11.52 9.06
N GLY A 425 5.50 11.20 8.07
CA GLY A 425 5.19 12.08 6.94
C GLY A 425 4.28 13.24 7.36
N LEU A 426 4.48 14.40 6.76
CA LEU A 426 3.64 15.59 6.96
C LEU A 426 2.83 15.85 5.68
N LEU A 427 1.65 15.26 5.60
CA LEU A 427 0.76 15.38 4.44
C LEU A 427 0.12 16.78 4.36
N PRO A 428 -0.15 17.30 3.15
CA PRO A 428 -0.67 18.67 2.97
C PRO A 428 -1.93 18.96 3.77
N ASN A 429 -2.91 18.08 3.72
CA ASN A 429 -4.24 18.28 4.28
C ASN A 429 -4.48 17.52 5.60
N ALA A 430 -3.45 16.85 6.13
CA ALA A 430 -3.56 16.23 7.44
C ALA A 430 -3.67 17.30 8.54
N PRO A 431 -4.54 17.12 9.56
CA PRO A 431 -4.68 18.08 10.67
C PRO A 431 -3.36 18.43 11.37
N MET A 432 -2.38 17.51 11.33
CA MET A 432 -1.05 17.72 11.89
C MET A 432 -0.26 18.81 11.14
N ASN A 433 -0.60 19.09 9.89
CA ASN A 433 0.06 20.11 9.07
C ASN A 433 -0.58 21.52 9.22
N TYR A 434 -1.73 21.65 9.86
CA TYR A 434 -2.37 22.94 10.05
C TYR A 434 -1.55 23.84 10.97
N PRO A 435 -1.49 25.16 10.71
CA PRO A 435 -0.61 26.09 11.42
C PRO A 435 -0.71 26.01 12.95
N GLU A 436 -1.93 25.96 13.47
CA GLU A 436 -2.18 25.94 14.92
C GLU A 436 -1.65 24.64 15.57
N TYR A 437 -1.78 23.51 14.88
CA TYR A 437 -1.26 22.23 15.37
C TYR A 437 0.27 22.21 15.33
N ARG A 438 0.85 22.72 14.22
CA ARG A 438 2.33 22.80 14.07
C ARG A 438 2.95 23.71 15.13
N GLU A 439 2.34 24.88 15.38
CA GLU A 439 2.79 25.81 16.41
C GLU A 439 2.70 25.17 17.81
N LYS A 440 1.54 24.62 18.15
CA LYS A 440 1.29 23.94 19.44
C LYS A 440 2.33 22.88 19.75
N HIS A 441 2.67 22.06 18.79
CA HIS A 441 3.57 20.92 18.96
C HIS A 441 4.99 21.21 18.48
N LYS A 442 5.31 22.46 18.09
CA LYS A 442 6.61 22.91 17.60
C LYS A 442 7.17 22.02 16.48
N ILE A 443 6.32 21.63 15.55
CA ILE A 443 6.68 20.70 14.48
C ILE A 443 7.62 21.39 13.48
N LYS A 444 8.82 20.83 13.35
CA LYS A 444 9.74 21.16 12.25
C LYS A 444 9.78 20.00 11.26
N SER A 445 9.80 20.32 9.98
CA SER A 445 9.85 19.34 8.90
C SER A 445 10.87 19.72 7.86
N ILE A 446 11.36 18.74 7.11
CA ILE A 446 12.19 18.95 5.92
C ILE A 446 11.47 18.42 4.68
N ARG A 447 11.76 19.04 3.53
CA ARG A 447 11.42 18.48 2.23
C ARG A 447 12.55 17.53 1.82
N THR A 448 12.21 16.31 1.46
CA THR A 448 13.17 15.26 1.09
C THR A 448 12.68 14.55 -0.17
N PRO A 449 13.59 14.06 -1.02
CA PRO A 449 13.20 13.15 -2.09
C PRO A 449 12.36 12.00 -1.55
N ILE A 450 11.22 11.72 -2.22
CA ILE A 450 10.36 10.59 -1.83
C ILE A 450 11.11 9.28 -2.04
N PHE A 451 10.97 8.39 -1.07
CA PHE A 451 11.56 7.07 -1.13
C PHE A 451 10.59 6.08 -1.76
N LEU A 452 10.76 5.83 -3.06
CA LEU A 452 9.97 4.86 -3.79
C LEU A 452 10.59 3.47 -3.62
N ILE A 453 10.02 2.68 -2.71
CA ILE A 453 10.51 1.32 -2.39
C ILE A 453 10.38 0.42 -3.61
N HIS A 454 11.42 -0.39 -3.87
CA HIS A 454 11.47 -1.41 -4.92
C HIS A 454 11.27 -0.90 -6.35
N THR A 455 11.50 0.40 -6.60
CA THR A 455 11.52 0.96 -7.95
C THR A 455 12.90 0.81 -8.61
N ARG A 456 12.93 0.78 -9.93
CA ARG A 456 14.17 0.82 -10.69
C ARG A 456 14.72 2.24 -10.75
N LYS A 457 16.02 2.37 -10.88
CA LYS A 457 16.69 3.67 -10.92
C LYS A 457 16.32 4.49 -12.16
N ASP A 458 16.17 3.85 -13.31
CA ASP A 458 15.83 4.45 -14.59
C ASP A 458 14.37 4.97 -14.66
N GLU A 459 13.52 4.52 -13.75
CA GLU A 459 12.13 4.98 -13.65
C GLU A 459 11.98 6.32 -12.91
N ILE A 460 13.05 6.82 -12.26
CA ILE A 460 13.03 8.05 -11.46
C ILE A 460 13.84 9.13 -12.17
N SER A 461 13.35 9.59 -13.33
CA SER A 461 13.94 10.71 -14.04
C SER A 461 13.52 12.07 -13.45
N ILE A 462 12.27 12.18 -12.94
CA ILE A 462 11.75 13.37 -12.26
C ILE A 462 11.59 13.05 -10.80
N GLN A 463 12.36 13.72 -9.94
CA GLN A 463 12.36 13.50 -8.51
C GLN A 463 11.12 14.09 -7.86
N GLU A 464 10.34 13.25 -7.21
CA GLU A 464 9.23 13.65 -6.34
C GLU A 464 9.73 13.91 -4.91
N TYR A 465 8.95 14.68 -4.15
CA TYR A 465 9.32 15.08 -2.80
C TYR A 465 8.17 14.93 -1.83
N GLU A 466 8.55 14.60 -0.60
CA GLU A 466 7.65 14.57 0.55
C GLU A 466 8.18 15.48 1.67
N ARG A 467 7.35 15.72 2.66
CA ARG A 467 7.79 16.33 3.92
C ARG A 467 7.80 15.30 5.03
N ILE A 468 8.88 15.24 5.80
CA ILE A 468 8.97 14.42 7.00
C ILE A 468 9.21 15.31 8.23
N VAL A 469 8.63 14.91 9.36
CA VAL A 469 8.82 15.58 10.64
C VAL A 469 10.21 15.24 11.19
N ILE A 470 10.96 16.25 11.64
CA ILE A 470 12.34 16.08 12.16
C ILE A 470 12.51 16.50 13.61
N GLU A 471 11.64 17.37 14.11
CA GLU A 471 11.61 17.80 15.51
C GLU A 471 10.17 18.12 15.93
N THR A 472 9.88 17.94 17.20
CA THR A 472 8.64 18.38 17.85
C THR A 472 8.94 18.95 19.23
N SER A 473 7.93 19.29 20.00
CA SER A 473 8.10 19.67 21.42
C SER A 473 8.59 18.52 22.30
N SER A 474 8.55 17.26 21.84
CA SER A 474 8.89 16.06 22.62
C SER A 474 10.24 15.44 22.28
N TYR A 475 10.81 15.76 21.13
CA TYR A 475 12.14 15.28 20.72
C TYR A 475 12.82 16.28 19.77
N ASN A 476 14.14 16.23 19.69
CA ASN A 476 14.97 16.96 18.74
C ASN A 476 15.55 16.00 17.67
N LEU A 477 16.19 16.58 16.62
CA LEU A 477 16.76 15.81 15.51
C LEU A 477 17.78 14.74 15.96
N LYS A 478 18.57 15.00 17.00
CA LYS A 478 19.54 14.02 17.52
C LYS A 478 18.81 12.78 18.08
N GLN A 479 17.73 13.00 18.83
CA GLN A 479 16.92 11.93 19.38
C GLN A 479 16.15 11.17 18.28
N LEU A 480 15.68 11.87 17.24
CA LEU A 480 15.06 11.22 16.10
C LEU A 480 16.04 10.31 15.33
N LYS A 481 17.27 10.76 15.12
CA LYS A 481 18.32 9.93 14.52
C LYS A 481 18.60 8.68 15.36
N GLU A 482 18.55 8.81 16.70
CA GLU A 482 18.71 7.65 17.59
C GLU A 482 17.51 6.70 17.49
N MET A 483 16.26 7.20 17.42
CA MET A 483 15.08 6.36 17.16
C MET A 483 15.24 5.59 15.85
N TYR A 484 15.75 6.24 14.77
CA TYR A 484 15.95 5.58 13.48
C TYR A 484 16.97 4.45 13.56
N ARG A 485 18.04 4.60 14.35
CA ARG A 485 19.03 3.52 14.57
C ARG A 485 18.38 2.30 15.20
N TYR A 486 17.54 2.49 16.22
CA TYR A 486 16.78 1.40 16.82
C TYR A 486 15.79 0.79 15.83
N ALA A 487 15.06 1.62 15.09
CA ALA A 487 14.12 1.15 14.07
C ALA A 487 14.80 0.27 13.01
N TRP A 488 15.92 0.76 12.44
CA TRP A 488 16.71 0.00 11.47
C TRP A 488 17.24 -1.31 12.07
N MET A 489 17.78 -1.27 13.27
CA MET A 489 18.38 -2.43 13.92
C MET A 489 17.34 -3.52 14.20
N ILE A 490 16.16 -3.15 14.70
CA ILE A 490 15.06 -4.09 14.94
C ILE A 490 14.55 -4.66 13.62
N GLN A 491 14.37 -3.83 12.59
CA GLN A 491 13.94 -4.32 11.30
C GLN A 491 14.99 -5.23 10.65
N THR A 492 16.29 -4.88 10.71
CA THR A 492 17.37 -5.67 10.12
C THR A 492 17.61 -6.99 10.87
N PHE A 493 17.80 -6.95 12.16
CA PHE A 493 18.33 -8.12 12.92
C PHE A 493 17.23 -8.94 13.59
N HIS A 494 16.13 -8.30 14.01
CA HIS A 494 15.03 -9.04 14.63
C HIS A 494 13.99 -9.49 13.58
N THR A 495 13.46 -8.56 12.77
CA THR A 495 12.40 -8.88 11.79
C THR A 495 12.87 -9.87 10.72
N PHE A 496 14.08 -9.73 10.19
CA PHE A 496 14.66 -10.72 9.26
C PHE A 496 15.19 -11.99 9.94
N GLY A 497 15.10 -12.05 11.27
CA GLY A 497 15.43 -13.26 12.04
C GLY A 497 16.92 -13.52 12.20
N ILE A 498 17.83 -12.57 11.91
CA ILE A 498 19.29 -12.78 11.98
C ILE A 498 19.75 -13.04 13.42
N LEU A 499 19.21 -12.33 14.41
CA LEU A 499 19.56 -12.43 15.83
C LEU A 499 18.36 -12.69 16.75
N GLU A 500 17.18 -12.92 16.20
CA GLU A 500 15.94 -13.00 16.97
C GLU A 500 15.98 -14.06 18.07
N LEU A 501 16.35 -15.29 17.75
CA LEU A 501 16.35 -16.40 18.71
C LEU A 501 17.46 -16.25 19.76
N ILE A 502 18.57 -15.64 19.37
CA ILE A 502 19.65 -15.35 20.31
C ILE A 502 19.17 -14.30 21.33
N ALA A 503 18.50 -13.24 20.88
CA ALA A 503 17.90 -12.24 21.77
C ALA A 503 16.87 -12.85 22.71
N LYS A 504 15.99 -13.74 22.20
CA LYS A 504 15.02 -14.49 23.02
C LYS A 504 15.67 -15.41 24.02
N PHE A 505 16.75 -16.10 23.65
CA PHE A 505 17.51 -16.93 24.59
C PHE A 505 18.00 -16.11 25.78
N TYR A 506 18.62 -14.96 25.53
CA TYR A 506 19.11 -14.09 26.63
C TYR A 506 17.96 -13.52 27.46
N GLN A 507 16.84 -13.20 26.86
CA GLN A 507 15.63 -12.79 27.60
C GLN A 507 15.13 -13.92 28.51
N ASN A 508 15.07 -15.16 28.04
CA ASN A 508 14.54 -16.28 28.77
C ASN A 508 15.47 -16.71 29.92
N GLU A 509 16.75 -16.91 29.63
CA GLU A 509 17.73 -17.43 30.58
C GLU A 509 18.23 -16.39 31.58
N TYR A 510 18.49 -15.16 31.11
CA TYR A 510 19.12 -14.10 31.87
C TYR A 510 18.20 -12.92 32.20
N LYS A 511 16.95 -12.95 31.76
CA LYS A 511 15.98 -11.85 31.89
C LYS A 511 16.49 -10.54 31.29
N LEU A 512 17.39 -10.62 30.32
CA LEU A 512 17.91 -9.46 29.59
C LEU A 512 16.81 -8.90 28.70
N PRO A 513 16.39 -7.63 28.86
CA PRO A 513 15.44 -7.00 27.95
C PRO A 513 15.95 -7.05 26.51
N GLN A 514 15.08 -7.32 25.54
CA GLN A 514 15.52 -7.42 24.14
C GLN A 514 16.08 -6.09 23.62
N MET A 515 15.52 -4.95 24.04
CA MET A 515 16.11 -3.65 23.68
C MET A 515 17.51 -3.47 24.23
N GLU A 516 17.81 -3.97 25.43
CA GLU A 516 19.15 -3.91 26.00
C GLU A 516 20.15 -4.83 25.26
N PHE A 517 19.65 -5.99 24.75
CA PHE A 517 20.43 -6.83 23.85
C PHE A 517 20.80 -6.05 22.56
N TYR A 518 19.86 -5.37 21.92
CA TYR A 518 20.13 -4.58 20.72
C TYR A 518 20.93 -3.30 21.00
N GLU A 519 20.80 -2.70 22.16
CA GLU A 519 21.69 -1.61 22.59
C GLU A 519 23.14 -2.09 22.73
N THR A 520 23.33 -3.32 23.20
CA THR A 520 24.66 -3.93 23.28
C THR A 520 25.21 -4.24 21.88
N LEU A 521 24.37 -4.65 20.92
CA LEU A 521 24.76 -4.79 19.53
C LEU A 521 25.20 -3.46 18.92
N LEU A 522 24.48 -2.37 19.18
CA LEU A 522 24.85 -1.04 18.72
C LEU A 522 26.22 -0.61 19.26
N GLN A 523 26.51 -0.91 20.52
CA GLN A 523 27.82 -0.63 21.14
C GLN A 523 28.92 -1.50 20.52
N TYR A 524 28.65 -2.79 20.27
CA TYR A 524 29.57 -3.69 19.59
C TYR A 524 29.94 -3.18 18.20
N GLY A 525 28.94 -2.85 17.38
CA GLY A 525 29.16 -2.36 16.03
C GLY A 525 29.91 -1.01 15.95
N ARG A 526 29.85 -0.18 17.01
CA ARG A 526 30.61 1.08 17.09
C ARG A 526 32.05 0.90 17.56
N ASN A 527 32.34 -0.11 18.34
CA ASN A 527 33.63 -0.28 19.00
C ASN A 527 34.54 -1.35 18.39
N GLU A 528 33.91 -2.35 17.73
CA GLU A 528 34.63 -3.52 17.21
C GLU A 528 34.65 -3.53 15.69
N LYS A 529 35.80 -3.88 15.10
CA LYS A 529 35.91 -4.10 13.64
C LYS A 529 35.27 -5.43 13.26
N SER A 530 34.09 -5.35 12.66
CA SER A 530 33.27 -6.51 12.30
C SER A 530 32.47 -6.24 11.04
N PHE A 531 31.74 -7.23 10.55
CA PHE A 531 30.74 -6.99 9.50
C PHE A 531 29.61 -6.09 10.02
N PHE A 532 29.23 -6.24 11.28
CA PHE A 532 28.28 -5.33 11.92
C PHE A 532 28.73 -3.86 11.87
N SER A 533 30.01 -3.57 12.17
CA SER A 533 30.50 -2.18 12.14
C SER A 533 30.41 -1.55 10.75
N LYS A 534 30.65 -2.32 9.68
CA LYS A 534 30.47 -1.83 8.31
C LYS A 534 29.02 -1.44 8.01
N GLU A 535 28.05 -2.23 8.49
CA GLU A 535 26.64 -1.92 8.31
C GLU A 535 26.18 -0.74 9.18
N PHE A 536 26.76 -0.54 10.37
CA PHE A 536 26.51 0.67 11.16
C PHE A 536 27.12 1.92 10.50
N ASP A 537 28.31 1.84 9.91
CA ASP A 537 28.90 2.95 9.14
C ASP A 537 28.04 3.29 7.91
N PHE A 538 27.52 2.27 7.23
CA PHE A 538 26.55 2.45 6.15
C PHE A 538 25.28 3.15 6.62
N LEU A 539 24.72 2.73 7.74
CA LEU A 539 23.54 3.35 8.35
C LEU A 539 23.78 4.83 8.69
N GLU A 540 24.86 5.15 9.42
CA GLU A 540 25.19 6.51 9.87
C GLU A 540 25.27 7.49 8.68
N LYS A 541 25.96 7.08 7.62
CA LYS A 541 26.07 7.86 6.39
C LYS A 541 24.69 8.17 5.78
N HIS A 542 23.78 7.18 5.77
CA HIS A 542 22.46 7.34 5.17
C HIS A 542 21.48 8.09 6.08
N VAL A 543 21.57 7.92 7.40
CA VAL A 543 20.78 8.69 8.37
C VAL A 543 21.09 10.18 8.26
N ASP A 544 22.37 10.55 8.18
CA ASP A 544 22.78 11.95 8.00
C ASP A 544 22.33 12.51 6.65
N LYS A 545 22.45 11.72 5.58
CA LYS A 545 21.97 12.08 4.25
C LYS A 545 20.45 12.30 4.26
N GLY A 546 19.67 11.35 4.79
CA GLY A 546 18.21 11.39 4.80
C GLY A 546 17.67 12.60 5.56
N TYR A 547 18.12 12.80 6.80
CA TYR A 547 17.68 13.92 7.63
C TYR A 547 18.31 15.28 7.29
N SER A 548 19.21 15.34 6.30
CA SER A 548 19.64 16.61 5.67
C SER A 548 18.80 17.00 4.44
N GLY A 549 17.73 16.25 4.13
CA GLY A 549 16.88 16.49 2.97
C GLY A 549 17.44 15.99 1.64
N LYS A 550 18.49 15.14 1.66
CA LYS A 550 19.11 14.56 0.46
C LYS A 550 18.52 13.20 0.07
N GLY A 551 17.49 12.74 0.79
CA GLY A 551 16.77 11.50 0.51
C GLY A 551 17.41 10.23 1.06
N TRP A 552 16.60 9.17 1.06
CA TRP A 552 16.92 7.85 1.61
C TRP A 552 17.32 6.83 0.54
N ALA A 553 17.14 7.16 -0.74
CA ALA A 553 17.36 6.22 -1.82
C ALA A 553 18.76 5.64 -1.81
N HIS A 554 18.82 4.31 -1.90
CA HIS A 554 20.03 3.51 -1.97
C HIS A 554 19.85 2.42 -3.02
N TYR A 555 20.68 2.51 -4.07
CA TYR A 555 20.76 1.51 -5.12
C TYR A 555 22.10 0.78 -4.97
N ASP A 556 22.03 -0.51 -4.75
CA ASP A 556 23.20 -1.39 -4.67
C ASP A 556 23.05 -2.45 -5.77
N PHE A 557 23.69 -2.21 -6.90
CA PHE A 557 23.58 -3.08 -8.08
C PHE A 557 24.18 -4.49 -7.86
N ASP A 558 25.03 -4.63 -6.84
CA ASP A 558 25.55 -5.95 -6.43
C ASP A 558 24.47 -6.74 -5.65
N LEU A 559 23.48 -6.05 -5.08
CA LEU A 559 22.35 -6.69 -4.43
C LEU A 559 21.15 -6.83 -5.36
N ALA A 560 20.68 -5.70 -5.94
CA ALA A 560 19.47 -5.66 -6.74
C ALA A 560 19.45 -4.42 -7.66
N GLU A 561 18.71 -4.50 -8.76
CA GLU A 561 18.48 -3.38 -9.69
C GLU A 561 17.39 -2.41 -9.20
N ILE A 562 16.97 -2.53 -7.94
CA ILE A 562 15.89 -1.78 -7.34
C ILE A 562 16.35 -0.99 -6.11
N ASN A 563 15.58 0.03 -5.76
CA ASN A 563 15.78 0.81 -4.56
C ASN A 563 15.35 0.03 -3.32
N LEU A 564 16.31 -0.34 -2.47
CA LEU A 564 16.05 -1.09 -1.25
C LEU A 564 16.03 -0.17 -0.03
N PRO A 565 15.08 -0.33 0.90
CA PRO A 565 15.20 0.20 2.26
C PRO A 565 16.53 -0.21 2.91
N LEU A 566 17.08 0.65 3.77
CA LEU A 566 18.40 0.41 4.37
C LEU A 566 18.45 -0.89 5.16
N GLU A 567 17.38 -1.20 5.88
CA GLU A 567 17.24 -2.44 6.65
C GLU A 567 17.19 -3.68 5.76
N GLU A 568 16.53 -3.60 4.58
CA GLU A 568 16.49 -4.70 3.62
C GLU A 568 17.84 -4.92 2.96
N ALA A 569 18.51 -3.83 2.57
CA ALA A 569 19.85 -3.90 1.99
C ALA A 569 20.86 -4.51 2.97
N SER A 570 20.82 -4.10 4.23
CA SER A 570 21.70 -4.64 5.27
C SER A 570 21.40 -6.11 5.55
N ALA A 571 20.12 -6.48 5.71
CA ALA A 571 19.72 -7.88 5.90
C ALA A 571 20.16 -8.75 4.71
N ALA A 572 19.96 -8.28 3.47
CA ALA A 572 20.38 -8.99 2.27
C ALA A 572 21.90 -9.24 2.23
N ARG A 573 22.71 -8.24 2.65
CA ARG A 573 24.17 -8.42 2.75
C ARG A 573 24.57 -9.48 3.78
N PHE A 574 23.91 -9.49 4.97
CA PHE A 574 24.12 -10.56 5.96
C PHE A 574 23.75 -11.94 5.44
N LEU A 575 22.59 -12.07 4.78
CA LEU A 575 22.08 -13.34 4.27
C LEU A 575 22.85 -13.88 3.06
N ARG A 576 23.69 -13.03 2.44
CA ARG A 576 24.63 -13.44 1.36
C ARG A 576 26.01 -13.82 1.87
N LEU A 577 26.32 -13.63 3.14
CA LEU A 577 27.59 -14.10 3.69
C LEU A 577 27.67 -15.62 3.63
N ASP A 578 28.91 -16.12 3.44
CA ASP A 578 29.24 -17.51 3.75
C ASP A 578 28.76 -17.86 5.16
N THR A 579 28.16 -19.01 5.34
CA THR A 579 27.53 -19.39 6.63
C THR A 579 28.53 -19.50 7.75
N ASN A 580 29.80 -19.86 7.50
CA ASN A 580 30.84 -19.89 8.51
C ASN A 580 31.28 -18.47 8.88
N ILE A 581 31.32 -17.55 7.89
CA ILE A 581 31.58 -16.12 8.18
C ILE A 581 30.45 -15.55 9.02
N LEU A 582 29.19 -15.80 8.64
CA LEU A 582 28.04 -15.35 9.40
C LEU A 582 28.06 -15.91 10.84
N PHE A 583 28.37 -17.20 10.99
CA PHE A 583 28.53 -17.83 12.30
C PHE A 583 29.59 -17.11 13.13
N THR A 584 30.78 -16.89 12.59
CA THR A 584 31.90 -16.24 13.28
C THR A 584 31.57 -14.80 13.67
N GLU A 585 30.88 -14.05 12.80
CA GLU A 585 30.48 -12.67 13.12
C GLU A 585 29.42 -12.62 14.26
N ILE A 586 28.46 -13.55 14.28
CA ILE A 586 27.49 -13.66 15.37
C ILE A 586 28.18 -14.13 16.65
N GLU A 587 29.08 -15.10 16.59
CA GLU A 587 29.84 -15.63 17.73
C GLU A 587 30.63 -14.52 18.41
N LYS A 588 31.37 -13.70 17.66
CA LYS A 588 32.11 -12.55 18.21
C LYS A 588 31.21 -11.56 18.96
N PHE A 589 30.03 -11.26 18.41
CA PHE A 589 29.08 -10.41 19.10
C PHE A 589 28.55 -11.05 20.38
N VAL A 590 28.24 -12.34 20.34
CA VAL A 590 27.78 -13.09 21.52
C VAL A 590 28.87 -13.12 22.62
N GLU A 591 30.13 -13.35 22.25
CA GLU A 591 31.27 -13.25 23.19
C GLU A 591 31.39 -11.87 23.81
N PHE A 592 31.25 -10.81 23.01
CA PHE A 592 31.25 -9.43 23.53
C PHE A 592 30.08 -9.20 24.50
N LEU A 593 28.88 -9.69 24.19
CA LEU A 593 27.71 -9.59 25.08
C LEU A 593 27.92 -10.34 26.39
N GLU A 594 28.41 -11.61 26.35
CA GLU A 594 28.70 -12.41 27.52
C GLU A 594 29.70 -11.70 28.45
N ASN A 595 30.82 -11.23 27.90
CA ASN A 595 31.84 -10.52 28.65
C ASN A 595 31.30 -9.21 29.27
N LYS A 596 30.51 -8.45 28.50
CA LYS A 596 30.01 -7.16 28.94
C LYS A 596 28.93 -7.27 30.02
N LYS A 597 28.15 -8.32 29.99
CA LYS A 597 27.04 -8.56 30.93
C LYS A 597 27.43 -9.53 32.04
N GLU A 598 28.67 -10.04 32.01
CA GLU A 598 29.19 -11.02 32.97
C GLU A 598 28.29 -12.30 33.01
N PHE A 599 27.76 -12.68 31.83
CA PHE A 599 27.04 -13.94 31.69
C PHE A 599 28.02 -15.10 31.53
N HIS A 600 27.61 -16.29 31.89
CA HIS A 600 28.46 -17.50 31.88
C HIS A 600 27.76 -18.67 31.20
N SER A 601 27.24 -18.43 30.00
CA SER A 601 26.65 -19.50 29.18
C SER A 601 27.70 -20.52 28.76
N LYS A 602 27.31 -21.81 28.70
CA LYS A 602 28.22 -22.83 28.18
C LYS A 602 28.45 -22.60 26.68
N SER A 603 29.69 -22.60 26.23
CA SER A 603 30.06 -22.36 24.83
C SER A 603 29.38 -23.37 23.88
N GLU A 604 29.18 -24.64 24.31
CA GLU A 604 28.44 -25.65 23.54
C GLU A 604 26.98 -25.25 23.28
N ILE A 605 26.31 -24.63 24.27
CA ILE A 605 24.92 -24.12 24.11
C ILE A 605 24.89 -22.97 23.11
N LEU A 606 25.79 -22.00 23.27
CA LEU A 606 25.83 -20.82 22.40
C LEU A 606 26.17 -21.16 20.96
N SER A 607 27.16 -22.03 20.75
CA SER A 607 27.55 -22.49 19.42
C SER A 607 26.40 -23.26 18.72
N ASP A 608 25.69 -24.15 19.43
CA ASP A 608 24.56 -24.90 18.90
C ASP A 608 23.34 -23.98 18.63
N LEU A 609 23.12 -22.96 19.49
CA LEU A 609 22.09 -21.95 19.29
C LEU A 609 22.36 -21.07 18.04
N ILE A 610 23.59 -20.57 17.87
CA ILE A 610 23.98 -19.79 16.68
C ILE A 610 23.79 -20.62 15.42
N LYS A 611 24.22 -21.89 15.45
CA LYS A 611 24.00 -22.85 14.39
C LYS A 611 22.51 -23.01 14.05
N PHE A 612 21.66 -23.13 15.08
CA PHE A 612 20.21 -23.23 14.90
C PHE A 612 19.60 -21.96 14.34
N GLN A 613 20.03 -20.77 14.80
CA GLN A 613 19.59 -19.50 14.23
C GLN A 613 19.90 -19.43 12.73
N ILE A 614 21.12 -19.75 12.32
CA ILE A 614 21.56 -19.73 10.90
C ILE A 614 20.82 -20.78 10.07
N PHE A 615 20.58 -21.96 10.62
CA PHE A 615 19.81 -23.00 9.95
C PHE A 615 18.41 -22.56 9.52
N LEU A 616 17.77 -21.69 10.31
CA LEU A 616 16.44 -21.15 10.00
C LEU A 616 16.47 -19.99 9.01
N LEU A 617 17.62 -19.39 8.73
CA LEU A 617 17.74 -18.31 7.75
C LEU A 617 17.72 -18.85 6.32
N THR A 618 17.10 -18.08 5.43
CA THR A 618 17.21 -18.29 3.99
C THR A 618 18.49 -17.62 3.52
N THR A 619 19.60 -18.37 3.54
CA THR A 619 20.92 -17.88 3.09
C THR A 619 21.17 -18.19 1.62
N ARG A 620 22.05 -17.42 0.99
CA ARG A 620 22.41 -17.60 -0.43
C ARG A 620 23.13 -18.90 -0.73
N GLU A 621 23.78 -19.49 0.27
CA GLU A 621 24.53 -20.75 0.09
C GLU A 621 23.65 -21.99 0.08
N HIS A 622 22.53 -21.97 0.76
CA HIS A 622 21.66 -23.13 0.93
C HIS A 622 20.33 -22.91 0.20
N LEU A 623 20.34 -23.23 -1.10
CA LEU A 623 19.19 -23.10 -1.99
C LEU A 623 18.45 -24.41 -2.22
N GLU A 624 18.86 -25.49 -1.55
CA GLU A 624 18.13 -26.76 -1.59
C GLU A 624 16.71 -26.58 -1.08
N GLU A 625 15.76 -27.27 -1.69
CA GLU A 625 14.38 -27.21 -1.27
C GLU A 625 14.20 -27.66 0.20
N ILE A 626 14.96 -28.66 0.64
CA ILE A 626 14.95 -29.17 2.01
C ILE A 626 16.38 -29.16 2.57
N LYS A 627 16.57 -28.37 3.64
CA LYS A 627 17.78 -28.42 4.47
C LYS A 627 17.60 -29.41 5.61
N GLU A 628 18.67 -30.12 5.97
CA GLU A 628 18.69 -30.96 7.18
C GLU A 628 19.93 -30.66 8.01
N GLU A 629 19.77 -30.65 9.33
CA GLU A 629 20.87 -30.40 10.26
C GLU A 629 20.65 -31.10 11.61
N LYS A 630 21.77 -31.47 12.28
CA LYS A 630 21.78 -32.10 13.60
C LYS A 630 22.17 -31.10 14.67
N PHE A 631 21.46 -31.15 15.79
CA PHE A 631 21.66 -30.29 16.94
C PHE A 631 21.84 -31.10 18.22
N VAL A 632 22.57 -30.53 19.18
CA VAL A 632 22.81 -31.12 20.49
C VAL A 632 21.59 -30.94 21.40
N TYR A 633 20.87 -29.82 21.22
CA TYR A 633 19.73 -29.42 22.04
C TYR A 633 18.44 -29.37 21.21
N ASP A 634 17.30 -29.59 21.87
CA ASP A 634 15.97 -29.46 21.25
C ASP A 634 15.50 -28.01 21.29
N TRP A 635 16.00 -27.20 20.36
CA TRP A 635 15.67 -25.79 20.26
C TRP A 635 14.20 -25.54 19.90
N LYS A 636 13.55 -26.45 19.17
CA LYS A 636 12.13 -26.34 18.86
C LYS A 636 11.30 -26.45 20.14
N ASP A 637 11.58 -27.45 20.95
CA ASP A 637 10.86 -27.64 22.21
C ASP A 637 11.10 -26.48 23.16
N TYR A 638 12.34 -25.98 23.21
CA TYR A 638 12.71 -24.81 24.00
C TYR A 638 11.94 -23.54 23.60
N PHE A 639 11.94 -23.17 22.30
CA PHE A 639 11.32 -21.90 21.84
C PHE A 639 9.80 -21.98 21.63
N VAL A 640 9.25 -23.15 21.31
CA VAL A 640 7.81 -23.31 21.02
C VAL A 640 7.01 -23.69 22.26
N ASN A 641 7.57 -24.60 23.07
CA ASN A 641 6.87 -25.13 24.23
C ASN A 641 7.37 -24.53 25.57
N ASN A 642 8.29 -23.56 25.50
CA ASN A 642 8.94 -22.97 26.69
C ASN A 642 9.54 -24.00 27.64
N SER A 643 10.10 -25.07 27.09
CA SER A 643 10.71 -26.16 27.85
C SER A 643 12.13 -25.82 28.31
N ALA A 644 12.66 -26.49 29.30
CA ALA A 644 14.05 -26.33 29.70
C ALA A 644 15.01 -26.82 28.60
N ILE A 645 16.22 -26.21 28.53
CA ILE A 645 17.25 -26.62 27.58
C ILE A 645 17.68 -28.07 27.87
N THR A 646 17.37 -29.00 26.97
CA THR A 646 17.67 -30.42 27.12
C THR A 646 18.53 -30.97 25.99
N LYS A 647 19.56 -31.76 26.34
CA LYS A 647 20.37 -32.50 25.35
C LYS A 647 19.53 -33.67 24.80
N SER A 648 19.24 -33.65 23.49
CA SER A 648 18.43 -34.68 22.87
C SER A 648 18.94 -35.24 21.53
N LYS A 649 20.03 -34.66 20.98
CA LYS A 649 20.59 -35.04 19.67
C LYS A 649 19.52 -35.11 18.58
N VAL A 650 18.84 -34.01 18.35
CA VAL A 650 17.74 -33.94 17.38
C VAL A 650 18.27 -33.65 15.98
N LYS A 651 17.51 -34.06 14.97
CA LYS A 651 17.71 -33.73 13.57
C LYS A 651 16.49 -32.97 13.06
N TYR A 652 16.71 -31.76 12.55
CA TYR A 652 15.65 -30.94 11.99
C TYR A 652 15.70 -30.90 10.48
N PHE A 653 14.54 -30.74 9.87
CA PHE A 653 14.36 -30.49 8.45
C PHE A 653 13.67 -29.14 8.27
N TYR A 654 14.17 -28.33 7.37
CA TYR A 654 13.61 -27.05 7.04
C TYR A 654 13.36 -26.94 5.54
N LYS A 655 12.11 -26.67 5.15
CA LYS A 655 11.77 -26.42 3.74
C LYS A 655 12.05 -24.98 3.38
N ASN A 656 13.04 -24.76 2.51
CA ASN A 656 13.31 -23.44 1.95
C ASN A 656 12.12 -22.97 1.12
N LYS A 657 11.80 -21.68 1.24
CA LYS A 657 10.80 -21.02 0.42
C LYS A 657 11.40 -20.39 -0.83
N ILE A 658 12.67 -20.08 -0.80
CA ILE A 658 13.40 -19.38 -1.84
C ILE A 658 14.48 -20.33 -2.33
N THR A 659 14.32 -20.77 -3.58
CA THR A 659 15.26 -21.66 -4.26
C THR A 659 15.82 -21.02 -5.53
N GLU A 660 15.58 -19.72 -5.71
CA GLU A 660 16.04 -18.95 -6.87
C GLU A 660 17.57 -18.88 -6.92
N LYS A 661 18.13 -19.24 -8.05
CA LYS A 661 19.58 -19.29 -8.27
C LYS A 661 20.17 -17.97 -8.77
N ASP A 662 19.36 -17.15 -9.46
CA ASP A 662 19.78 -15.82 -9.88
C ASP A 662 19.95 -14.92 -8.67
N PRO A 663 21.13 -14.28 -8.47
CA PRO A 663 21.42 -13.51 -7.28
C PRO A 663 20.46 -12.31 -7.06
N ILE A 664 20.08 -11.64 -8.14
CA ILE A 664 19.23 -10.45 -8.08
C ILE A 664 17.79 -10.87 -7.76
N LYS A 665 17.26 -11.88 -8.45
CA LYS A 665 15.93 -12.40 -8.18
C LYS A 665 15.81 -13.00 -6.78
N TRP A 666 16.88 -13.66 -6.30
CA TRP A 666 16.94 -14.18 -4.94
C TRP A 666 16.76 -13.05 -3.89
N ILE A 667 17.40 -11.87 -4.11
CA ILE A 667 17.21 -10.70 -3.22
C ILE A 667 15.75 -10.22 -3.25
N TRP A 668 15.11 -10.18 -4.41
CA TRP A 668 13.69 -9.82 -4.50
C TRP A 668 12.82 -10.75 -3.64
N ASP A 669 13.08 -12.05 -3.73
CA ASP A 669 12.35 -13.04 -2.94
C ASP A 669 12.66 -12.91 -1.43
N VAL A 670 13.93 -12.67 -1.06
CA VAL A 670 14.34 -12.48 0.34
C VAL A 670 13.67 -11.28 0.97
N VAL A 671 13.69 -10.11 0.34
CA VAL A 671 13.07 -8.91 0.93
C VAL A 671 11.55 -9.03 0.98
N TRP A 672 10.95 -9.72 0.01
CA TRP A 672 9.52 -9.99 0.00
C TRP A 672 9.09 -10.94 1.11
N TYR A 673 9.80 -12.05 1.29
CA TYR A 673 9.52 -13.02 2.35
C TYR A 673 9.99 -12.53 3.72
N GLY A 674 11.11 -11.84 3.77
CA GLY A 674 11.76 -11.41 5.01
C GLY A 674 10.90 -10.51 5.87
N ARG A 675 10.11 -9.63 5.28
CA ARG A 675 9.26 -8.70 6.02
C ARG A 675 7.93 -9.27 6.49
N LYS A 676 7.36 -10.25 5.79
CA LYS A 676 5.95 -10.62 6.03
C LYS A 676 5.72 -12.08 6.39
N GLU A 677 6.65 -12.97 6.11
CA GLU A 677 6.38 -14.40 6.22
C GLU A 677 7.34 -15.21 7.09
N ILE A 678 8.54 -14.71 7.40
CA ILE A 678 9.62 -15.54 7.95
C ILE A 678 9.29 -16.09 9.34
N LYS A 679 8.89 -15.25 10.27
CA LYS A 679 8.70 -15.63 11.66
C LYS A 679 7.64 -16.69 11.86
N TYR A 680 6.54 -16.51 11.19
CA TYR A 680 5.33 -17.27 11.43
C TYR A 680 5.44 -18.76 11.02
N LYS A 681 6.18 -19.02 9.94
CA LYS A 681 6.29 -20.38 9.37
C LYS A 681 7.58 -21.11 9.78
N MET A 682 8.42 -20.51 10.62
CA MET A 682 9.67 -21.12 11.03
C MET A 682 9.43 -22.33 11.94
N TYR A 683 8.66 -22.16 13.00
CA TYR A 683 8.46 -23.20 14.00
C TYR A 683 7.55 -24.37 13.59
N PRO A 684 6.41 -24.17 12.95
CA PRO A 684 5.53 -25.27 12.55
C PRO A 684 6.12 -26.22 11.52
N LYS A 685 7.12 -25.78 10.76
CA LYS A 685 7.75 -26.57 9.67
C LYS A 685 9.01 -27.32 10.09
N LEU A 686 9.50 -27.13 11.29
CA LEU A 686 10.54 -27.96 11.86
C LEU A 686 9.97 -29.35 12.17
N LEU A 687 10.11 -30.26 11.22
CA LEU A 687 9.74 -31.66 11.42
C LEU A 687 10.88 -32.32 12.16
N GLN A 688 10.65 -32.70 13.42
CA GLN A 688 11.50 -33.64 14.13
C GLN A 688 11.15 -35.04 13.58
N VAL A 689 12.08 -35.67 12.89
CA VAL A 689 11.83 -36.99 12.31
C VAL A 689 12.88 -37.98 12.80
N ASP A 690 12.43 -39.00 13.53
CA ASP A 690 13.23 -40.17 13.75
C ASP A 690 13.50 -40.90 12.42
N SER A 691 14.70 -41.43 12.26
CA SER A 691 15.28 -41.93 11.01
C SER A 691 14.44 -43.01 10.27
N LEU A 692 13.40 -43.54 10.85
CA LEU A 692 12.49 -44.55 10.27
C LEU A 692 11.26 -43.98 9.53
N VAL A 693 10.98 -42.68 9.62
CA VAL A 693 9.78 -42.08 9.06
C VAL A 693 10.08 -41.31 7.76
N ILE A 694 11.36 -41.08 7.43
CA ILE A 694 11.81 -40.25 6.27
C ILE A 694 11.24 -40.77 4.95
N ASN A 695 11.25 -42.07 4.71
CA ASN A 695 10.79 -42.68 3.45
C ASN A 695 9.27 -42.59 3.23
N LYS A 696 8.47 -42.40 4.28
CA LYS A 696 7.01 -42.24 4.17
C LYS A 696 6.56 -40.78 3.99
N ILE A 697 7.35 -39.84 4.44
CA ILE A 697 7.00 -38.38 4.35
C ILE A 697 7.46 -37.79 3.02
N VAL A 698 8.61 -38.18 2.51
CA VAL A 698 9.08 -37.76 1.17
C VAL A 698 8.09 -38.21 0.08
N HIS A 699 7.51 -39.41 0.18
CA HIS A 699 6.47 -39.87 -0.76
C HIS A 699 5.08 -39.24 -0.58
N LYS A 700 4.82 -38.46 0.46
CA LYS A 700 3.56 -37.73 0.66
C LYS A 700 3.65 -36.21 0.36
N LEU A 701 4.84 -35.72 0.09
CA LEU A 701 5.09 -34.30 -0.22
C LEU A 701 5.33 -34.05 -1.73
N TYR A 702 5.32 -35.14 -2.55
CA TYR A 702 5.33 -35.07 -4.02
C TYR A 702 3.91 -35.37 -4.56
#